data_fd1db12ee86fd0ac508a05707ed2daee
#
_entry.id   fd1db12ee86fd0ac508a05707ed2daee
#
_cell.length_a   1.000
_cell.length_b   1.000
_cell.length_c   1.000
_cell.angle_alpha   90.00
_cell.angle_beta   90.00
_cell.angle_gamma   90.00
#
_symmetry.space_group_name_H-M   'P 1'
#
loop_
_entity.id
_entity.type
_entity.pdbx_description
1 polymer ?
#
loop_
_entity_poly.entity_id
_entity_poly.type
_entity_poly.pdbx_seq_one_letter_code
_entity_poly.pdbx_strand_id
1 'polypeptide(L)'
;MNSLRGTMQIKKKQCAVIHKLTITVFLVSTCFASILGAQEDTNQLNAVLEIDTLFVPLESKEIHGETAKNLLQELQTKHYSAVEINDSFSSIVFDSYLDILDGSHLYFLKEDIDSLSVYRYSIDDSLKQGDVEPGFEIYNLYYRRILERLIYAINRVENNIPEMDFTLNEYIDLDREEAPYAVSEEEIDEIWRRRIKNSVLSLRLTGDNDQEISEKLSKRYRNQLSQVSKTNDRDIFQAYLSTVAKAVDPHTAYFSPRDSQNFNMGLSLSLQGIGAQLSTDEEYTKIVELIKGGPAERGKELKAGDRIIGIGQGVDGEVEDVVGMRLDDVVSQIRGEKGTVVRLNVIPVDAVSESSATIVNITRDTVKLEDQSAKKKVIELSYNEQDYKIGIIDLPTFYFDFEAAARGDEDFKSSTRDVRTLLEELKGESVDAVVVDLRNNGGGSLSEANQLVGLFIETGATVQIRYSGIRNGFTRSFGDNDPEVAYSGPLAVLVNRTSASASEIFAGAIQDYQRGIVLGSQTFGKGTVQEIIPMDYGQVKLTRSKFYRISGASTQHRGVMPDIEFPDIYNAYEDIGESSLDGALPWDTVRPVEYRSYHSIQAMLPELRTLHEQRAQTSPDFIYLTDQIERTKEFRKREQLSLNEAAVKIEREENRLVEFEAENMRRFLKGLPLREWVADINTSDEEDETTAQIDTEPTVVDPDGLANDELAEAETTEDTSEEEEEDPLLLESGKILADFMAINGRNVSYVNTVPRGR
;
A
#
# COMPACT_ATOMS: atom_id res chain seq x y z
N MET A 1 77.62 31.03 -47.91
CA MET A 1 76.72 31.19 -46.70
C MET A 1 75.42 31.93 -46.98
N ASN A 2 75.12 32.28 -48.20
CA ASN A 2 73.93 33.04 -48.58
C ASN A 2 72.80 32.18 -49.21
N SER A 3 72.99 30.90 -49.37
CA SER A 3 71.98 30.01 -50.03
C SER A 3 71.08 29.28 -48.98
N LEU A 4 71.49 29.23 -47.75
CA LEU A 4 70.71 28.53 -46.70
C LEU A 4 69.70 29.43 -45.92
N ARG A 5 69.75 30.75 -46.06
CA ARG A 5 68.79 31.68 -45.44
C ARG A 5 67.49 31.86 -46.21
N GLY A 6 67.54 31.64 -47.55
CA GLY A 6 66.34 31.76 -48.39
C GLY A 6 65.31 30.62 -48.25
N THR A 7 65.79 29.41 -48.07
CA THR A 7 64.99 28.19 -47.94
C THR A 7 64.29 28.06 -46.57
N MET A 8 64.84 28.72 -45.53
CA MET A 8 64.26 28.68 -44.18
C MET A 8 63.12 29.69 -44.02
N GLN A 9 63.11 30.79 -44.79
CA GLN A 9 61.98 31.75 -44.75
C GLN A 9 60.78 31.27 -45.54
N ILE A 10 61.00 30.54 -46.66
CA ILE A 10 59.90 29.97 -47.46
C ILE A 10 59.17 28.84 -46.69
N LYS A 11 59.96 27.99 -46.01
CA LYS A 11 59.37 26.94 -45.13
C LYS A 11 58.57 27.51 -43.93
N LYS A 12 59.00 28.64 -43.33
CA LYS A 12 58.23 29.30 -42.25
C LYS A 12 56.96 29.96 -42.74
N LYS A 13 56.89 30.49 -43.95
CA LYS A 13 55.67 31.04 -44.53
C LYS A 13 54.65 29.96 -44.97
N GLN A 14 55.15 28.82 -45.48
CA GLN A 14 54.26 27.69 -45.80
C GLN A 14 53.69 26.99 -44.56
N CYS A 15 54.49 26.86 -43.48
CA CYS A 15 53.98 26.33 -42.21
C CYS A 15 52.95 27.24 -41.56
N ALA A 16 53.07 28.58 -41.70
CA ALA A 16 52.11 29.51 -41.10
C ALA A 16 50.75 29.53 -41.89
N VAL A 17 50.77 29.28 -43.20
CA VAL A 17 49.55 29.18 -44.02
C VAL A 17 48.87 27.84 -43.82
N ILE A 18 49.61 26.74 -43.68
CA ILE A 18 49.07 25.42 -43.36
C ILE A 18 48.45 25.42 -41.95
N HIS A 19 49.10 26.08 -40.97
CA HIS A 19 48.59 26.16 -39.59
C HIS A 19 47.32 27.02 -39.49
N LYS A 20 47.19 28.11 -40.27
CA LYS A 20 45.94 28.90 -40.35
C LYS A 20 44.83 28.17 -41.09
N LEU A 21 45.14 27.37 -42.13
CA LEU A 21 44.12 26.56 -42.81
C LEU A 21 43.66 25.38 -41.97
N THR A 22 44.55 24.74 -41.18
CA THR A 22 44.24 23.63 -40.30
C THR A 22 43.39 24.09 -39.09
N ILE A 23 43.64 25.27 -38.53
CA ILE A 23 42.83 25.83 -37.43
C ILE A 23 41.45 26.26 -37.93
N THR A 24 41.34 26.80 -39.14
CA THR A 24 40.02 27.20 -39.73
C THR A 24 39.21 25.96 -40.10
N VAL A 25 39.81 24.88 -40.58
CA VAL A 25 39.13 23.61 -40.87
C VAL A 25 38.75 22.89 -39.58
N PHE A 26 39.58 22.97 -38.53
CA PHE A 26 39.25 22.38 -37.22
C PHE A 26 38.12 23.16 -36.50
N LEU A 27 38.05 24.50 -36.60
CA LEU A 27 36.97 25.31 -36.03
C LEU A 27 35.65 25.17 -36.83
N VAL A 28 35.68 24.94 -38.14
CA VAL A 28 34.50 24.65 -38.93
C VAL A 28 34.06 23.20 -38.72
N SER A 29 34.98 22.24 -38.47
CA SER A 29 34.65 20.86 -38.19
C SER A 29 34.08 20.69 -36.76
N THR A 30 34.52 21.46 -35.75
CA THR A 30 33.93 21.45 -34.43
C THR A 30 32.60 22.14 -34.34
N CYS A 31 32.35 23.22 -35.12
CA CYS A 31 31.01 23.79 -35.25
C CYS A 31 30.04 22.89 -36.04
N PHE A 32 30.52 22.11 -37.03
CA PHE A 32 29.68 21.12 -37.71
C PHE A 32 29.43 19.88 -36.86
N ALA A 33 30.39 19.45 -36.04
CA ALA A 33 30.17 18.36 -35.07
C ALA A 33 29.22 18.78 -33.95
N SER A 34 29.25 20.01 -33.47
CA SER A 34 28.30 20.54 -32.49
C SER A 34 26.90 20.74 -33.04
N ILE A 35 26.75 21.03 -34.33
CA ILE A 35 25.45 21.13 -35.00
C ILE A 35 24.92 19.74 -35.35
N LEU A 36 25.79 18.75 -35.64
CA LEU A 36 25.38 17.35 -35.82
C LEU A 36 25.08 16.67 -34.48
N GLY A 37 25.78 16.97 -33.40
CA GLY A 37 25.48 16.48 -32.06
C GLY A 37 24.16 17.07 -31.52
N ALA A 38 23.87 18.36 -31.77
CA ALA A 38 22.59 18.96 -31.42
C ALA A 38 21.43 18.49 -32.31
N GLN A 39 21.71 17.91 -33.48
CA GLN A 39 20.73 17.32 -34.37
C GLN A 39 20.54 15.82 -34.11
N GLU A 40 21.51 15.15 -33.51
CA GLU A 40 21.36 13.77 -32.98
C GLU A 40 20.54 13.74 -31.69
N ASP A 41 20.70 14.69 -30.79
CA ASP A 41 19.88 14.77 -29.55
C ASP A 41 18.42 15.13 -29.85
N THR A 42 18.15 15.96 -30.90
CA THR A 42 16.77 16.21 -31.36
C THR A 42 16.20 15.08 -32.21
N ASN A 43 17.04 14.23 -32.82
CA ASN A 43 16.57 13.05 -33.55
C ASN A 43 16.36 11.83 -32.62
N GLN A 44 16.95 11.77 -31.43
CA GLN A 44 16.60 10.75 -30.44
C GLN A 44 15.22 10.99 -29.82
N LEU A 45 14.76 12.23 -29.73
CA LEU A 45 13.41 12.59 -29.29
C LEU A 45 12.31 12.22 -30.29
N ASN A 46 12.66 11.98 -31.57
CA ASN A 46 11.74 11.61 -32.66
C ASN A 46 12.03 10.21 -33.23
N ALA A 47 12.75 9.36 -32.55
CA ALA A 47 12.85 7.95 -32.94
C ALA A 47 11.47 7.33 -32.86
N VAL A 48 10.94 6.88 -33.99
CA VAL A 48 9.71 6.07 -34.01
C VAL A 48 9.93 4.89 -33.07
N LEU A 49 9.13 4.81 -32.00
CA LEU A 49 9.20 3.70 -31.06
C LEU A 49 8.72 2.45 -31.81
N GLU A 50 9.64 1.57 -32.17
CA GLU A 50 9.32 0.31 -32.84
C GLU A 50 9.33 -0.84 -31.80
N ILE A 51 8.23 -1.57 -31.71
CA ILE A 51 8.06 -2.70 -30.80
C ILE A 51 9.20 -3.72 -30.90
N ASP A 52 9.66 -4.02 -32.11
CA ASP A 52 10.71 -5.03 -32.34
C ASP A 52 12.09 -4.61 -31.80
N THR A 53 12.28 -3.33 -31.46
CA THR A 53 13.51 -2.84 -30.80
C THR A 53 13.39 -2.83 -29.27
N LEU A 54 12.17 -2.78 -28.73
CA LEU A 54 11.89 -2.71 -27.29
C LEU A 54 11.60 -4.08 -26.68
N PHE A 55 10.94 -4.94 -27.44
CA PHE A 55 10.53 -6.26 -26.95
C PHE A 55 11.71 -7.26 -26.98
N VAL A 56 12.11 -7.71 -25.80
CA VAL A 56 13.07 -8.80 -25.62
C VAL A 56 12.40 -9.86 -24.74
N PRO A 57 12.11 -11.07 -25.27
CA PRO A 57 11.53 -12.13 -24.47
C PRO A 57 12.39 -12.46 -23.25
N LEU A 58 11.76 -12.64 -22.11
CA LEU A 58 12.40 -13.01 -20.86
C LEU A 58 12.35 -14.52 -20.68
N GLU A 59 13.45 -15.10 -20.21
CA GLU A 59 13.63 -16.55 -20.08
C GLU A 59 13.69 -16.96 -18.61
N SER A 60 13.18 -18.14 -18.30
CA SER A 60 13.29 -18.74 -16.98
C SER A 60 14.72 -19.17 -16.65
N LYS A 61 14.98 -19.40 -15.36
CA LYS A 61 16.27 -19.93 -14.84
C LYS A 61 16.05 -21.27 -14.15
N GLU A 62 17.10 -22.09 -14.06
CA GLU A 62 17.04 -23.41 -13.40
C GLU A 62 16.50 -23.32 -11.95
N ILE A 63 16.90 -22.29 -11.20
CA ILE A 63 16.43 -22.07 -9.83
C ILE A 63 14.91 -21.87 -9.75
N HIS A 64 14.27 -21.30 -10.78
CA HIS A 64 12.83 -21.10 -10.83
C HIS A 64 12.08 -22.44 -10.85
N GLY A 65 12.54 -23.39 -11.67
CA GLY A 65 11.93 -24.72 -11.76
C GLY A 65 12.08 -25.53 -10.46
N GLU A 66 13.24 -25.46 -9.81
CA GLU A 66 13.45 -26.10 -8.51
C GLU A 66 12.56 -25.49 -7.42
N THR A 67 12.46 -24.16 -7.38
CA THR A 67 11.61 -23.45 -6.42
C THR A 67 10.12 -23.79 -6.64
N ALA A 68 9.67 -23.88 -7.88
CA ALA A 68 8.29 -24.27 -8.20
C ALA A 68 7.96 -25.70 -7.68
N LYS A 69 8.84 -26.69 -7.86
CA LYS A 69 8.67 -28.02 -7.28
C LYS A 69 8.58 -27.99 -5.76
N ASN A 70 9.47 -27.24 -5.12
CA ASN A 70 9.49 -27.10 -3.67
C ASN A 70 8.20 -26.47 -3.18
N LEU A 71 7.70 -25.41 -3.85
CA LEU A 71 6.40 -24.81 -3.52
C LEU A 71 5.26 -25.83 -3.62
N LEU A 72 5.14 -26.59 -4.71
CA LEU A 72 4.10 -27.60 -4.85
C LEU A 72 4.17 -28.64 -3.73
N GLN A 73 5.37 -29.07 -3.32
CA GLN A 73 5.56 -30.00 -2.22
C GLN A 73 5.08 -29.39 -0.88
N GLU A 74 5.39 -28.13 -0.61
CA GLU A 74 4.92 -27.42 0.58
C GLU A 74 3.38 -27.30 0.59
N LEU A 75 2.78 -26.89 -0.53
CA LEU A 75 1.32 -26.81 -0.69
C LEU A 75 0.64 -28.16 -0.41
N GLN A 76 1.11 -29.26 -1.02
CA GLN A 76 0.51 -30.57 -0.86
C GLN A 76 0.69 -31.17 0.53
N THR A 77 1.82 -30.90 1.19
CA THR A 77 2.16 -31.58 2.46
C THR A 77 1.81 -30.79 3.70
N LYS A 78 1.76 -29.47 3.62
CA LYS A 78 1.66 -28.59 4.78
C LYS A 78 0.47 -27.64 4.78
N HIS A 79 -0.21 -27.43 3.65
CA HIS A 79 -1.38 -26.57 3.60
C HIS A 79 -2.50 -27.10 4.50
N TYR A 80 -3.33 -26.21 5.06
CA TYR A 80 -4.44 -26.54 5.97
C TYR A 80 -5.45 -27.48 5.31
N SER A 81 -5.84 -27.22 4.08
CA SER A 81 -6.70 -28.07 3.27
C SER A 81 -5.87 -29.08 2.48
N ALA A 82 -6.46 -30.22 2.13
CA ALA A 82 -5.84 -31.12 1.18
C ALA A 82 -5.80 -30.47 -0.21
N VAL A 83 -4.61 -30.32 -0.76
CA VAL A 83 -4.39 -29.70 -2.08
C VAL A 83 -4.14 -30.78 -3.11
N GLU A 84 -4.99 -30.82 -4.14
CA GLU A 84 -4.83 -31.69 -5.29
C GLU A 84 -4.30 -30.88 -6.48
N ILE A 85 -3.09 -31.20 -6.92
CA ILE A 85 -2.45 -30.57 -8.08
C ILE A 85 -2.83 -31.39 -9.31
N ASN A 86 -3.83 -30.92 -10.06
CA ASN A 86 -4.45 -31.59 -11.21
C ASN A 86 -4.98 -30.56 -12.23
N ASP A 87 -5.65 -30.99 -13.29
CA ASP A 87 -6.21 -30.15 -14.36
C ASP A 87 -7.12 -29.01 -13.81
N SER A 88 -7.88 -29.27 -12.74
CA SER A 88 -8.71 -28.25 -12.11
C SER A 88 -7.87 -27.15 -11.47
N PHE A 89 -6.79 -27.54 -10.77
CA PHE A 89 -5.81 -26.60 -10.24
C PHE A 89 -5.13 -25.81 -11.36
N SER A 90 -4.73 -26.48 -12.45
CA SER A 90 -4.19 -25.81 -13.65
C SER A 90 -5.13 -24.74 -14.19
N SER A 91 -6.43 -25.06 -14.31
CA SER A 91 -7.41 -24.11 -14.84
C SER A 91 -7.56 -22.89 -13.92
N ILE A 92 -7.57 -23.08 -12.59
CA ILE A 92 -7.62 -21.97 -11.63
C ILE A 92 -6.37 -21.09 -11.77
N VAL A 93 -5.17 -21.68 -11.80
CA VAL A 93 -3.92 -20.92 -11.99
C VAL A 93 -3.92 -20.14 -13.30
N PHE A 94 -4.39 -20.78 -14.40
CA PHE A 94 -4.45 -20.15 -15.71
C PHE A 94 -5.38 -18.93 -15.70
N ASP A 95 -6.62 -19.11 -15.23
CA ASP A 95 -7.58 -18.01 -15.19
C ASP A 95 -7.11 -16.87 -14.27
N SER A 96 -6.67 -17.21 -13.04
CA SER A 96 -6.17 -16.20 -12.10
C SER A 96 -4.90 -15.49 -12.60
N TYR A 97 -4.05 -16.15 -13.40
CA TYR A 97 -2.87 -15.50 -13.93
C TYR A 97 -3.20 -14.51 -15.05
N LEU A 98 -4.15 -14.84 -15.92
CA LEU A 98 -4.66 -13.91 -16.93
C LEU A 98 -5.34 -12.72 -16.26
N ASP A 99 -6.10 -12.94 -15.22
CA ASP A 99 -6.80 -11.92 -14.47
C ASP A 99 -5.82 -10.96 -13.76
N ILE A 100 -4.77 -11.48 -13.12
CA ILE A 100 -3.71 -10.65 -12.52
C ILE A 100 -2.97 -9.83 -13.58
N LEU A 101 -2.77 -10.34 -14.79
CA LEU A 101 -2.08 -9.64 -15.85
C LEU A 101 -2.98 -8.64 -16.58
N ASP A 102 -4.22 -8.97 -16.84
CA ASP A 102 -5.15 -8.18 -17.68
C ASP A 102 -6.61 -8.30 -17.21
N GLY A 103 -6.88 -8.11 -15.91
CA GLY A 103 -8.22 -8.23 -15.34
C GLY A 103 -9.26 -7.26 -15.94
N SER A 104 -8.83 -6.15 -16.49
CA SER A 104 -9.71 -5.19 -17.18
C SER A 104 -9.82 -5.43 -18.69
N HIS A 105 -9.21 -6.46 -19.23
CA HIS A 105 -9.22 -6.83 -20.65
C HIS A 105 -8.81 -5.68 -21.58
N LEU A 106 -7.65 -5.08 -21.29
CA LEU A 106 -7.12 -3.90 -22.00
C LEU A 106 -5.94 -4.19 -22.90
N TYR A 107 -5.35 -5.38 -22.77
CA TYR A 107 -4.11 -5.74 -23.47
C TYR A 107 -4.26 -6.93 -24.39
N PHE A 108 -4.75 -8.05 -23.87
CA PHE A 108 -4.94 -9.28 -24.65
C PHE A 108 -6.08 -9.14 -25.66
N LEU A 109 -5.85 -9.75 -26.83
CA LEU A 109 -6.91 -10.02 -27.80
C LEU A 109 -7.53 -11.39 -27.53
N LYS A 110 -8.75 -11.60 -28.00
CA LYS A 110 -9.42 -12.92 -27.94
C LYS A 110 -8.60 -14.03 -28.55
N GLU A 111 -7.89 -13.76 -29.65
CA GLU A 111 -6.99 -14.74 -30.29
C GLU A 111 -5.78 -15.10 -29.43
N ASP A 112 -5.27 -14.16 -28.61
CA ASP A 112 -4.20 -14.41 -27.64
C ASP A 112 -4.66 -15.43 -26.61
N ILE A 113 -5.83 -15.20 -26.02
CA ILE A 113 -6.43 -16.10 -25.03
C ILE A 113 -6.69 -17.48 -25.63
N ASP A 114 -7.21 -17.55 -26.87
CA ASP A 114 -7.43 -18.80 -27.56
C ASP A 114 -6.11 -19.56 -27.80
N SER A 115 -5.04 -18.88 -28.15
CA SER A 115 -3.71 -19.45 -28.34
C SER A 115 -3.09 -19.96 -27.03
N LEU A 116 -3.23 -19.21 -25.92
CA LEU A 116 -2.74 -19.54 -24.59
C LEU A 116 -3.54 -20.67 -23.94
N SER A 117 -4.75 -20.95 -24.40
CA SER A 117 -5.64 -21.97 -23.81
C SER A 117 -5.04 -23.39 -23.79
N VAL A 118 -3.98 -23.65 -24.57
CA VAL A 118 -3.20 -24.89 -24.53
C VAL A 118 -2.61 -25.18 -23.14
N TYR A 119 -2.32 -24.13 -22.36
CA TYR A 119 -1.76 -24.25 -21.01
C TYR A 119 -2.81 -24.52 -19.93
N ARG A 120 -4.09 -24.26 -20.19
CA ARG A 120 -5.17 -24.31 -19.20
C ARG A 120 -5.21 -25.60 -18.36
N TYR A 121 -4.89 -26.73 -18.95
CA TYR A 121 -4.93 -28.04 -18.29
C TYR A 121 -3.58 -28.75 -18.22
N SER A 122 -2.47 -28.03 -18.37
CA SER A 122 -1.12 -28.59 -18.38
C SER A 122 -0.12 -27.89 -17.44
N ILE A 123 -0.53 -26.78 -16.80
CA ILE A 123 0.32 -26.05 -15.85
C ILE A 123 0.76 -26.94 -14.69
N ASP A 124 -0.13 -27.78 -14.13
CA ASP A 124 0.20 -28.68 -13.04
C ASP A 124 1.27 -29.72 -13.42
N ASP A 125 1.19 -30.27 -14.63
CA ASP A 125 2.15 -31.25 -15.14
C ASP A 125 3.53 -30.58 -15.41
N SER A 126 3.53 -29.38 -15.97
CA SER A 126 4.76 -28.57 -16.15
C SER A 126 5.42 -28.25 -14.80
N LEU A 127 4.67 -27.73 -13.86
CA LEU A 127 5.19 -27.37 -12.52
C LEU A 127 5.73 -28.60 -11.75
N LYS A 128 5.07 -29.79 -11.85
CA LYS A 128 5.57 -31.04 -11.26
C LYS A 128 6.92 -31.46 -11.84
N GLN A 129 7.21 -31.11 -13.09
CA GLN A 129 8.49 -31.33 -13.74
C GLN A 129 9.51 -30.23 -13.46
N GLY A 130 9.08 -29.11 -12.89
CA GLY A 130 9.88 -27.89 -12.68
C GLY A 130 10.00 -27.06 -13.94
N ASP A 131 9.07 -27.22 -14.85
CA ASP A 131 8.93 -26.41 -16.03
C ASP A 131 7.99 -25.23 -15.71
N VAL A 132 8.53 -24.02 -15.79
CA VAL A 132 7.81 -22.76 -15.54
C VAL A 132 7.59 -21.95 -16.82
N GLU A 133 7.99 -22.50 -17.98
CA GLU A 133 7.84 -21.85 -19.28
C GLU A 133 6.42 -21.40 -19.58
N PRO A 134 5.32 -22.15 -19.23
CA PRO A 134 3.97 -21.66 -19.47
C PRO A 134 3.70 -20.29 -18.88
N GLY A 135 4.19 -20.01 -17.67
CA GLY A 135 4.07 -18.69 -17.04
C GLY A 135 4.86 -17.60 -17.76
N PHE A 136 6.06 -17.93 -18.24
CA PHE A 136 6.90 -17.01 -18.99
C PHE A 136 6.34 -16.73 -20.39
N GLU A 137 5.79 -17.73 -21.08
CA GLU A 137 5.19 -17.52 -22.41
C GLU A 137 3.93 -16.65 -22.33
N ILE A 138 3.05 -16.89 -21.33
CA ILE A 138 1.88 -16.05 -21.09
C ILE A 138 2.32 -14.60 -20.82
N TYR A 139 3.30 -14.42 -19.93
CA TYR A 139 3.79 -13.08 -19.59
C TYR A 139 4.47 -12.39 -20.77
N ASN A 140 5.29 -13.07 -21.53
CA ASN A 140 5.96 -12.49 -22.68
C ASN A 140 4.96 -11.97 -23.73
N LEU A 141 3.84 -12.66 -23.93
CA LEU A 141 2.78 -12.17 -24.80
C LEU A 141 2.12 -10.92 -24.22
N TYR A 142 1.79 -10.93 -22.93
CA TYR A 142 1.29 -9.77 -22.20
C TYR A 142 2.26 -8.58 -22.28
N TYR A 143 3.55 -8.82 -22.03
CA TYR A 143 4.60 -7.81 -22.11
C TYR A 143 4.65 -7.14 -23.48
N ARG A 144 4.55 -7.92 -24.54
CA ARG A 144 4.47 -7.39 -25.92
C ARG A 144 3.23 -6.52 -26.10
N ARG A 145 2.07 -6.98 -25.63
CA ARG A 145 0.80 -6.23 -25.74
C ARG A 145 0.82 -4.90 -24.98
N ILE A 146 1.39 -4.86 -23.78
CA ILE A 146 1.60 -3.60 -23.04
C ILE A 146 2.45 -2.63 -23.84
N LEU A 147 3.59 -3.08 -24.36
CA LEU A 147 4.47 -2.21 -25.16
C LEU A 147 3.74 -1.64 -26.37
N GLU A 148 2.96 -2.45 -27.08
CA GLU A 148 2.12 -2.02 -28.20
C GLU A 148 1.12 -0.92 -27.79
N ARG A 149 0.44 -1.10 -26.65
CA ARG A 149 -0.55 -0.14 -26.16
C ARG A 149 0.08 1.16 -25.66
N LEU A 150 1.22 1.10 -24.99
CA LEU A 150 1.94 2.30 -24.54
C LEU A 150 2.49 3.10 -25.71
N ILE A 151 3.03 2.44 -26.75
CA ILE A 151 3.45 3.10 -27.99
C ILE A 151 2.25 3.77 -28.69
N TYR A 152 1.11 3.08 -28.76
CA TYR A 152 -0.13 3.65 -29.29
C TYR A 152 -0.56 4.89 -28.50
N ALA A 153 -0.55 4.82 -27.17
CA ALA A 153 -0.95 5.93 -26.30
C ALA A 153 -0.02 7.14 -26.45
N ILE A 154 1.31 6.93 -26.46
CA ILE A 154 2.30 8.00 -26.69
C ILE A 154 2.04 8.69 -28.04
N ASN A 155 1.92 7.92 -29.11
CA ASN A 155 1.64 8.47 -30.43
C ASN A 155 0.33 9.28 -30.47
N ARG A 156 -0.69 8.81 -29.76
CA ARG A 156 -2.02 9.44 -29.71
C ARG A 156 -1.99 10.77 -28.98
N VAL A 157 -1.34 10.83 -27.81
CA VAL A 157 -1.26 12.07 -27.02
C VAL A 157 -0.32 13.12 -27.63
N GLU A 158 0.71 12.70 -28.37
CA GLU A 158 1.64 13.61 -29.01
C GLU A 158 1.08 14.22 -30.31
N ASN A 159 0.17 13.52 -31.00
CA ASN A 159 -0.23 13.93 -32.34
C ASN A 159 -1.73 14.24 -32.52
N ASN A 160 -2.61 13.68 -31.67
CA ASN A 160 -4.05 13.67 -31.98
C ASN A 160 -4.95 14.39 -30.95
N ILE A 161 -4.42 15.02 -29.89
CA ILE A 161 -5.24 15.73 -28.90
C ILE A 161 -6.13 16.82 -29.56
N PRO A 162 -5.62 17.65 -30.48
CA PRO A 162 -6.46 18.69 -31.14
C PRO A 162 -7.60 18.15 -31.99
N GLU A 163 -7.53 16.86 -32.36
CA GLU A 163 -8.56 16.20 -33.19
C GLU A 163 -9.68 15.57 -32.34
N MET A 164 -9.54 15.55 -31.02
CA MET A 164 -10.52 14.94 -30.13
C MET A 164 -11.76 15.81 -29.96
N ASP A 165 -12.92 15.28 -30.28
CA ASP A 165 -14.20 15.98 -30.17
C ASP A 165 -14.91 15.64 -28.86
N PHE A 166 -14.86 16.55 -27.88
CA PHE A 166 -15.47 16.43 -26.57
C PHE A 166 -16.95 16.83 -26.52
N THR A 167 -17.57 17.13 -27.67
CA THR A 167 -19.00 17.41 -27.76
C THR A 167 -19.84 16.16 -28.03
N LEU A 168 -19.19 15.05 -28.39
CA LEU A 168 -19.84 13.79 -28.68
C LEU A 168 -20.37 13.13 -27.41
N ASN A 169 -21.51 12.45 -27.51
CA ASN A 169 -22.05 11.63 -26.43
C ASN A 169 -21.40 10.24 -26.45
N GLU A 170 -20.15 10.18 -26.02
CA GLU A 170 -19.39 8.96 -25.83
C GLU A 170 -19.26 8.66 -24.35
N TYR A 171 -19.05 7.38 -24.02
CA TYR A 171 -18.90 6.90 -22.65
C TYR A 171 -17.72 5.98 -22.55
N ILE A 172 -17.13 5.89 -21.36
CA ILE A 172 -16.14 4.90 -20.97
C ILE A 172 -16.71 4.00 -19.86
N ASP A 173 -16.50 2.69 -19.99
CA ASP A 173 -16.87 1.72 -18.96
C ASP A 173 -15.91 1.86 -17.78
N LEU A 174 -16.45 1.93 -16.56
CA LEU A 174 -15.66 2.03 -15.32
C LEU A 174 -15.13 0.67 -14.91
N ASP A 175 -15.97 -0.34 -15.03
CA ASP A 175 -15.63 -1.72 -14.73
C ASP A 175 -15.64 -2.53 -16.03
N ARG A 176 -14.55 -3.24 -16.28
CA ARG A 176 -14.37 -4.09 -17.45
C ARG A 176 -14.00 -5.54 -17.12
N GLU A 177 -14.01 -5.91 -15.84
CA GLU A 177 -13.63 -7.25 -15.39
C GLU A 177 -14.44 -8.36 -16.10
N GLU A 178 -15.75 -8.13 -16.26
CA GLU A 178 -16.66 -9.05 -16.98
C GLU A 178 -16.78 -8.74 -18.49
N ALA A 179 -16.06 -7.72 -19.01
CA ALA A 179 -16.15 -7.39 -20.42
C ALA A 179 -15.44 -8.45 -21.29
N PRO A 180 -15.91 -8.73 -22.53
CA PRO A 180 -15.20 -9.64 -23.41
C PRO A 180 -13.84 -9.07 -23.85
N TYR A 181 -12.86 -9.94 -24.08
CA TYR A 181 -11.63 -9.57 -24.77
C TYR A 181 -11.90 -9.05 -26.16
N ALA A 182 -11.20 -8.01 -26.58
CA ALA A 182 -11.32 -7.44 -27.92
C ALA A 182 -11.01 -8.48 -29.01
N VAL A 183 -11.82 -8.50 -30.05
CA VAL A 183 -11.68 -9.49 -31.14
C VAL A 183 -10.76 -9.04 -32.26
N SER A 184 -10.34 -7.77 -32.25
CA SER A 184 -9.43 -7.20 -33.25
C SER A 184 -8.63 -6.03 -32.71
N GLU A 185 -7.57 -5.64 -33.43
CA GLU A 185 -6.76 -4.46 -33.13
C GLU A 185 -7.60 -3.15 -33.18
N GLU A 186 -8.57 -3.07 -34.09
CA GLU A 186 -9.44 -1.89 -34.19
C GLU A 186 -10.34 -1.74 -32.96
N GLU A 187 -10.79 -2.85 -32.37
CA GLU A 187 -11.63 -2.82 -31.19
C GLU A 187 -10.84 -2.39 -29.93
N ILE A 188 -9.65 -2.94 -29.74
CA ILE A 188 -8.80 -2.56 -28.62
C ILE A 188 -8.26 -1.13 -28.79
N ASP A 189 -7.99 -0.67 -30.02
CA ASP A 189 -7.62 0.71 -30.32
C ASP A 189 -8.75 1.68 -29.94
N GLU A 190 -10.02 1.30 -30.15
CA GLU A 190 -11.18 2.10 -29.74
C GLU A 190 -11.34 2.16 -28.22
N ILE A 191 -11.09 1.06 -27.50
CA ILE A 191 -11.07 1.05 -26.04
C ILE A 191 -10.01 2.04 -25.54
N TRP A 192 -8.77 1.93 -26.05
CA TRP A 192 -7.67 2.83 -25.66
C TRP A 192 -7.90 4.27 -26.11
N ARG A 193 -8.52 4.51 -27.24
CA ARG A 193 -8.90 5.87 -27.67
C ARG A 193 -9.79 6.55 -26.63
N ARG A 194 -10.80 5.84 -26.11
CA ARG A 194 -11.72 6.38 -25.08
C ARG A 194 -10.99 6.60 -23.74
N ARG A 195 -10.10 5.69 -23.33
CA ARG A 195 -9.27 5.87 -22.13
C ARG A 195 -8.40 7.12 -22.22
N ILE A 196 -7.68 7.27 -23.32
CA ILE A 196 -6.83 8.46 -23.54
C ILE A 196 -7.69 9.72 -23.58
N LYS A 197 -8.86 9.68 -24.24
CA LYS A 197 -9.80 10.80 -24.27
C LYS A 197 -10.28 11.17 -22.86
N ASN A 198 -10.55 10.20 -22.00
CA ASN A 198 -10.89 10.45 -20.60
C ASN A 198 -9.76 11.14 -19.83
N SER A 199 -8.51 10.66 -19.98
CA SER A 199 -7.34 11.29 -19.36
C SER A 199 -7.12 12.73 -19.84
N VAL A 200 -7.30 12.97 -21.14
CA VAL A 200 -7.25 14.34 -21.70
C VAL A 200 -8.37 15.20 -21.14
N LEU A 201 -9.60 14.68 -21.06
CA LEU A 201 -10.75 15.40 -20.50
C LEU A 201 -10.52 15.80 -19.05
N SER A 202 -9.99 14.89 -18.24
CA SER A 202 -9.68 15.18 -16.83
C SER A 202 -8.72 16.36 -16.68
N LEU A 203 -7.63 16.40 -17.46
CA LEU A 203 -6.67 17.51 -17.42
C LEU A 203 -7.23 18.82 -18.02
N ARG A 204 -8.08 18.75 -19.05
CA ARG A 204 -8.79 19.94 -19.54
C ARG A 204 -9.71 20.55 -18.49
N LEU A 205 -10.34 19.73 -17.69
CA LEU A 205 -11.24 20.16 -16.61
C LEU A 205 -10.51 20.80 -15.42
N THR A 206 -9.20 20.56 -15.29
CA THR A 206 -8.31 21.26 -14.33
C THR A 206 -7.68 22.54 -14.93
N GLY A 207 -7.95 22.86 -16.20
CA GLY A 207 -7.52 24.11 -16.84
C GLY A 207 -6.30 24.00 -17.74
N ASP A 208 -5.72 22.83 -17.88
CA ASP A 208 -4.56 22.60 -18.75
C ASP A 208 -4.93 22.83 -20.25
N ASN A 209 -4.05 23.43 -21.01
CA ASN A 209 -4.19 23.54 -22.45
C ASN A 209 -3.67 22.29 -23.18
N ASP A 210 -4.00 22.14 -24.47
CA ASP A 210 -3.67 20.93 -25.24
C ASP A 210 -2.16 20.62 -25.28
N GLN A 211 -1.28 21.62 -25.22
CA GLN A 211 0.17 21.41 -25.18
C GLN A 211 0.61 20.88 -23.80
N GLU A 212 0.17 21.48 -22.71
CA GLU A 212 0.46 21.03 -21.35
C GLU A 212 -0.05 19.61 -21.10
N ILE A 213 -1.25 19.30 -21.59
CA ILE A 213 -1.84 17.96 -21.55
C ILE A 213 -0.96 16.95 -22.31
N SER A 214 -0.54 17.31 -23.55
CA SER A 214 0.34 16.46 -24.35
C SER A 214 1.65 16.18 -23.63
N GLU A 215 2.29 17.20 -23.06
CA GLU A 215 3.54 17.06 -22.31
C GLU A 215 3.36 16.17 -21.07
N LYS A 216 2.33 16.41 -20.26
CA LYS A 216 2.04 15.64 -19.05
C LYS A 216 1.74 14.17 -19.36
N LEU A 217 0.84 13.89 -20.31
CA LEU A 217 0.46 12.53 -20.67
C LEU A 217 1.57 11.80 -21.42
N SER A 218 2.31 12.46 -22.31
CA SER A 218 3.47 11.86 -22.96
C SER A 218 4.53 11.47 -21.93
N LYS A 219 4.84 12.35 -20.97
CA LYS A 219 5.76 12.03 -19.86
C LYS A 219 5.26 10.82 -19.06
N ARG A 220 3.96 10.77 -18.70
CA ARG A 220 3.34 9.64 -17.96
C ARG A 220 3.51 8.33 -18.74
N TYR A 221 3.07 8.25 -20.00
CA TYR A 221 3.16 7.01 -20.78
C TYR A 221 4.61 6.62 -21.11
N ARG A 222 5.52 7.57 -21.30
CA ARG A 222 6.95 7.27 -21.47
C ARG A 222 7.57 6.73 -20.19
N ASN A 223 7.19 7.23 -19.03
CA ASN A 223 7.61 6.68 -17.74
C ASN A 223 7.10 5.26 -17.56
N GLN A 224 5.82 4.99 -17.86
CA GLN A 224 5.27 3.61 -17.82
C GLN A 224 6.03 2.69 -18.79
N LEU A 225 6.31 3.15 -20.03
CA LEU A 225 7.10 2.39 -21.00
C LEU A 225 8.50 2.09 -20.45
N SER A 226 9.16 3.04 -19.81
CA SER A 226 10.47 2.86 -19.17
C SER A 226 10.40 1.85 -18.01
N GLN A 227 9.34 1.88 -17.19
CA GLN A 227 9.15 0.92 -16.10
C GLN A 227 8.94 -0.50 -16.65
N VAL A 228 8.01 -0.64 -17.60
CA VAL A 228 7.70 -1.93 -18.24
C VAL A 228 8.94 -2.51 -18.93
N SER A 229 9.74 -1.69 -19.62
CA SER A 229 10.98 -2.16 -20.28
C SER A 229 12.08 -2.62 -19.31
N LYS A 230 11.98 -2.28 -18.02
CA LYS A 230 12.91 -2.73 -16.98
C LYS A 230 12.47 -4.03 -16.28
N THR A 231 11.32 -4.60 -16.66
CA THR A 231 10.86 -5.90 -16.14
C THR A 231 11.90 -6.99 -16.41
N ASN A 232 12.07 -7.90 -15.47
CA ASN A 232 13.05 -8.96 -15.56
C ASN A 232 12.45 -10.34 -15.18
N ASP A 233 13.25 -11.40 -15.31
CA ASP A 233 12.83 -12.76 -15.03
C ASP A 233 12.33 -12.99 -13.59
N ARG A 234 12.84 -12.22 -12.62
CA ARG A 234 12.43 -12.32 -11.21
C ARG A 234 11.00 -11.83 -11.01
N ASP A 235 10.63 -10.77 -11.71
CA ASP A 235 9.28 -10.18 -11.60
C ASP A 235 8.23 -11.13 -12.17
N ILE A 236 8.51 -11.73 -13.35
CA ILE A 236 7.63 -12.76 -13.95
C ILE A 236 7.49 -13.95 -13.01
N PHE A 237 8.62 -14.46 -12.52
CA PHE A 237 8.62 -15.61 -11.63
C PHE A 237 7.83 -15.35 -10.35
N GLN A 238 8.02 -14.17 -9.76
CA GLN A 238 7.27 -13.73 -8.57
C GLN A 238 5.76 -13.72 -8.86
N ALA A 239 5.32 -13.07 -9.93
CA ALA A 239 3.90 -12.96 -10.30
C ALA A 239 3.30 -14.34 -10.53
N TYR A 240 3.96 -15.18 -11.36
CA TYR A 240 3.48 -16.51 -11.68
C TYR A 240 3.41 -17.43 -10.46
N LEU A 241 4.48 -17.48 -9.66
CA LEU A 241 4.52 -18.37 -8.50
C LEU A 241 3.61 -17.91 -7.36
N SER A 242 3.39 -16.62 -7.22
CA SER A 242 2.36 -16.08 -6.32
C SER A 242 0.95 -16.48 -6.75
N THR A 243 0.67 -16.48 -8.05
CA THR A 243 -0.62 -16.97 -8.58
C THR A 243 -0.80 -18.47 -8.29
N VAL A 244 0.23 -19.27 -8.51
CA VAL A 244 0.23 -20.71 -8.17
C VAL A 244 -0.05 -20.93 -6.68
N ALA A 245 0.55 -20.11 -5.80
CA ALA A 245 0.33 -20.18 -4.37
C ALA A 245 -1.08 -19.75 -3.97
N LYS A 246 -1.59 -18.65 -4.53
CA LYS A 246 -2.93 -18.13 -4.27
C LYS A 246 -4.06 -19.05 -4.78
N ALA A 247 -3.80 -19.93 -5.75
CA ALA A 247 -4.78 -20.87 -6.27
C ALA A 247 -5.31 -21.88 -5.23
N VAL A 248 -4.66 -22.01 -4.05
CA VAL A 248 -5.12 -22.89 -2.96
C VAL A 248 -5.92 -22.17 -1.90
N ASP A 249 -5.62 -20.92 -1.63
CA ASP A 249 -6.36 -19.97 -0.79
C ASP A 249 -5.80 -18.55 -0.96
N PRO A 250 -6.58 -17.48 -0.72
CA PRO A 250 -6.16 -16.10 -1.00
C PRO A 250 -5.02 -15.59 -0.11
N HIS A 251 -4.67 -16.28 0.97
CA HIS A 251 -3.65 -15.86 1.94
C HIS A 251 -2.32 -16.60 1.81
N THR A 252 -2.28 -17.68 1.04
CA THR A 252 -1.04 -18.37 0.69
C THR A 252 -0.35 -17.59 -0.42
N ALA A 253 0.91 -17.22 -0.22
CA ALA A 253 1.67 -16.41 -1.16
C ALA A 253 3.15 -16.83 -1.20
N TYR A 254 3.74 -16.80 -2.39
CA TYR A 254 5.18 -16.90 -2.56
C TYR A 254 5.80 -15.50 -2.53
N PHE A 255 6.93 -15.35 -1.90
CA PHE A 255 7.74 -14.15 -1.89
C PHE A 255 9.15 -14.45 -2.43
N SER A 256 9.57 -13.69 -3.43
CA SER A 256 10.96 -13.67 -3.90
C SER A 256 11.92 -13.26 -2.77
N PRO A 257 13.24 -13.43 -2.89
CA PRO A 257 14.16 -12.97 -1.86
C PRO A 257 13.99 -11.50 -1.49
N ARG A 258 13.69 -10.63 -2.47
CA ARG A 258 13.43 -9.19 -2.25
C ARG A 258 12.15 -8.98 -1.45
N ASP A 259 11.05 -9.56 -1.92
CA ASP A 259 9.74 -9.36 -1.29
C ASP A 259 9.69 -10.00 0.10
N SER A 260 10.47 -11.07 0.30
CA SER A 260 10.72 -11.66 1.63
C SER A 260 11.35 -10.66 2.60
N GLN A 261 12.35 -9.91 2.15
CA GLN A 261 12.98 -8.86 2.98
C GLN A 261 12.00 -7.74 3.31
N ASN A 262 11.24 -7.26 2.32
CA ASN A 262 10.24 -6.21 2.52
C ASN A 262 9.13 -6.65 3.48
N PHE A 263 8.61 -7.87 3.31
CA PHE A 263 7.62 -8.45 4.21
C PHE A 263 8.13 -8.56 5.65
N ASN A 264 9.36 -9.08 5.82
CA ASN A 264 9.97 -9.24 7.14
C ASN A 264 10.23 -7.88 7.80
N MET A 265 10.63 -6.86 7.02
CA MET A 265 10.81 -5.48 7.50
C MET A 265 9.50 -4.87 8.01
N GLY A 266 8.41 -5.01 7.25
CA GLY A 266 7.09 -4.52 7.67
C GLY A 266 6.59 -5.20 8.95
N LEU A 267 6.87 -6.49 9.13
CA LEU A 267 6.47 -7.22 10.34
C LEU A 267 7.34 -6.88 11.55
N SER A 268 8.62 -6.59 11.36
CA SER A 268 9.58 -6.29 12.43
C SER A 268 9.66 -4.81 12.80
N LEU A 269 9.15 -3.91 11.95
CA LEU A 269 9.39 -2.46 11.98
C LEU A 269 10.87 -2.12 12.20
N SER A 270 11.74 -2.91 11.60
CA SER A 270 13.18 -2.70 11.65
C SER A 270 13.84 -3.12 10.32
N LEU A 271 14.88 -2.43 9.94
CA LEU A 271 15.68 -2.77 8.76
C LEU A 271 17.16 -2.59 9.04
N GLN A 272 18.00 -3.32 8.31
CA GLN A 272 19.43 -3.11 8.32
C GLN A 272 19.88 -2.31 7.08
N GLY A 273 20.40 -1.11 7.31
CA GLY A 273 20.74 -0.21 6.22
C GLY A 273 21.22 1.16 6.71
N ILE A 274 20.95 2.18 5.91
CA ILE A 274 21.34 3.57 6.19
C ILE A 274 20.27 4.40 6.86
N GLY A 275 18.98 4.01 6.76
CA GLY A 275 17.85 4.79 7.28
C GLY A 275 17.54 6.01 6.41
N ALA A 276 17.20 5.77 5.15
CA ALA A 276 16.71 6.76 4.21
C ALA A 276 15.55 6.18 3.41
N GLN A 277 14.52 6.97 3.19
CA GLN A 277 13.44 6.71 2.24
C GLN A 277 13.88 7.21 0.86
N LEU A 278 13.70 6.38 -0.16
CA LEU A 278 14.19 6.64 -1.50
C LEU A 278 13.04 6.57 -2.50
N SER A 279 13.07 7.43 -3.52
CA SER A 279 12.17 7.39 -4.67
C SER A 279 12.93 7.52 -5.99
N THR A 280 12.25 7.24 -7.08
CA THR A 280 12.78 7.53 -8.42
C THR A 280 12.46 8.97 -8.80
N ASP A 281 13.47 9.72 -9.25
CA ASP A 281 13.34 11.08 -9.80
C ASP A 281 13.98 11.09 -11.20
N GLU A 282 13.17 10.86 -12.23
CA GLU A 282 13.58 10.61 -13.63
C GLU A 282 14.52 9.39 -13.74
N GLU A 283 15.80 9.60 -14.00
CA GLU A 283 16.81 8.54 -14.08
C GLU A 283 17.60 8.36 -12.77
N TYR A 284 17.38 9.22 -11.76
CA TYR A 284 18.10 9.23 -10.49
C TYR A 284 17.32 8.56 -9.37
N THR A 285 18.05 8.02 -8.40
CA THR A 285 17.49 7.65 -7.10
C THR A 285 17.63 8.84 -6.14
N LYS A 286 16.51 9.39 -5.68
CA LYS A 286 16.44 10.57 -4.80
C LYS A 286 16.16 10.17 -3.36
N ILE A 287 16.80 10.83 -2.42
CA ILE A 287 16.46 10.73 -1.00
C ILE A 287 15.23 11.61 -0.72
N VAL A 288 14.13 10.97 -0.33
CA VAL A 288 12.89 11.68 0.06
C VAL A 288 13.04 12.18 1.49
N GLU A 289 13.42 11.28 2.41
CA GLU A 289 13.50 11.56 3.83
C GLU A 289 14.61 10.74 4.49
N LEU A 290 15.15 11.23 5.62
CA LEU A 290 16.06 10.50 6.48
C LEU A 290 15.33 10.05 7.74
N ILE A 291 15.33 8.73 7.97
CA ILE A 291 14.66 8.13 9.13
C ILE A 291 15.39 8.57 10.40
N LYS A 292 14.62 9.14 11.32
CA LYS A 292 15.12 9.66 12.60
C LYS A 292 15.87 8.59 13.41
N GLY A 293 17.06 8.94 13.88
CA GLY A 293 17.94 8.00 14.57
C GLY A 293 18.68 7.02 13.67
N GLY A 294 18.47 7.06 12.35
CA GLY A 294 19.19 6.23 11.37
C GLY A 294 20.65 6.67 11.14
N PRO A 295 21.50 5.80 10.58
CA PRO A 295 22.90 6.13 10.27
C PRO A 295 23.08 7.36 9.38
N ALA A 296 22.26 7.51 8.35
CA ALA A 296 22.29 8.64 7.43
C ALA A 296 21.97 9.97 8.13
N GLU A 297 20.92 9.98 8.97
CA GLU A 297 20.52 11.15 9.74
C GLU A 297 21.58 11.55 10.78
N ARG A 298 22.13 10.55 11.51
CA ARG A 298 23.21 10.78 12.50
C ARG A 298 24.49 11.29 11.85
N GLY A 299 24.80 10.86 10.60
CA GLY A 299 25.98 11.29 9.85
C GLY A 299 25.94 12.75 9.42
N LYS A 300 24.76 13.31 9.19
CA LYS A 300 24.51 14.71 8.74
C LYS A 300 25.18 15.09 7.42
N GLU A 301 25.60 14.11 6.65
CA GLU A 301 26.25 14.28 5.34
C GLU A 301 25.26 14.18 4.19
N LEU A 302 24.08 13.57 4.42
CA LEU A 302 22.97 13.46 3.46
C LEU A 302 21.81 14.35 3.87
N LYS A 303 21.00 14.75 2.88
CA LYS A 303 19.79 15.55 3.04
C LYS A 303 18.66 15.00 2.16
N ALA A 304 17.42 15.30 2.52
CA ALA A 304 16.29 15.15 1.61
C ALA A 304 16.52 15.97 0.33
N GLY A 305 16.20 15.38 -0.83
CA GLY A 305 16.44 15.97 -2.14
C GLY A 305 17.78 15.58 -2.77
N ASP A 306 18.73 15.01 -2.04
CA ASP A 306 19.99 14.53 -2.59
C ASP A 306 19.77 13.36 -3.58
N ARG A 307 20.53 13.32 -4.69
CA ARG A 307 20.44 12.29 -5.73
C ARG A 307 21.62 11.35 -5.68
N ILE A 308 21.37 10.05 -5.61
CA ILE A 308 22.39 8.99 -5.59
C ILE A 308 22.67 8.58 -7.02
N ILE A 309 23.95 8.71 -7.43
CA ILE A 309 24.44 8.37 -8.77
C ILE A 309 25.43 7.20 -8.77
N GLY A 310 25.88 6.73 -7.61
CA GLY A 310 26.80 5.60 -7.55
C GLY A 310 26.87 4.97 -6.18
N ILE A 311 27.14 3.66 -6.15
CA ILE A 311 27.21 2.86 -4.92
C ILE A 311 28.47 2.00 -4.92
N GLY A 312 29.20 2.02 -3.80
CA GLY A 312 30.34 1.14 -3.56
C GLY A 312 30.22 0.37 -2.25
N GLN A 313 30.75 -0.85 -2.19
CA GLN A 313 30.69 -1.70 -1.01
C GLN A 313 32.02 -1.66 -0.23
N GLY A 314 31.94 -1.55 1.11
CA GLY A 314 33.11 -1.46 1.97
C GLY A 314 33.78 -0.09 1.94
N VAL A 315 34.93 0.04 2.64
CA VAL A 315 35.61 1.34 2.82
C VAL A 315 36.33 1.79 1.54
N ASP A 316 36.83 0.85 0.74
CA ASP A 316 37.65 1.10 -0.44
C ASP A 316 37.09 0.51 -1.73
N GLY A 317 35.81 0.01 -1.72
CA GLY A 317 35.16 -0.59 -2.89
C GLY A 317 35.01 0.39 -4.04
N GLU A 318 35.07 -0.10 -5.25
CA GLU A 318 34.77 0.68 -6.45
C GLU A 318 33.32 1.15 -6.41
N VAL A 319 33.07 2.38 -6.85
CA VAL A 319 31.73 2.96 -6.91
C VAL A 319 31.19 2.68 -8.30
N GLU A 320 30.16 1.86 -8.37
CA GLU A 320 29.43 1.53 -9.60
C GLU A 320 28.37 2.61 -9.86
N ASP A 321 28.18 2.96 -11.13
CA ASP A 321 27.13 3.88 -11.57
C ASP A 321 25.75 3.22 -11.43
N VAL A 322 24.78 3.96 -10.85
CA VAL A 322 23.40 3.48 -10.64
C VAL A 322 22.35 4.33 -11.33
N VAL A 323 22.78 5.31 -12.15
CA VAL A 323 21.86 6.15 -12.91
C VAL A 323 21.04 5.29 -13.88
N GLY A 324 19.74 5.49 -13.91
CA GLY A 324 18.81 4.71 -14.74
C GLY A 324 18.53 3.28 -14.24
N MET A 325 19.16 2.82 -13.14
CA MET A 325 18.84 1.53 -12.53
C MET A 325 17.43 1.57 -11.89
N ARG A 326 16.85 0.39 -11.72
CA ARG A 326 15.62 0.25 -10.95
C ARG A 326 15.86 0.61 -9.49
N LEU A 327 14.92 1.32 -8.88
CA LEU A 327 14.98 1.71 -7.46
C LEU A 327 15.25 0.50 -6.55
N ASP A 328 14.57 -0.61 -6.79
CA ASP A 328 14.74 -1.85 -6.02
C ASP A 328 16.17 -2.39 -6.05
N ASP A 329 16.82 -2.37 -7.21
CA ASP A 329 18.20 -2.85 -7.37
C ASP A 329 19.17 -1.88 -6.65
N VAL A 330 18.91 -0.57 -6.71
CA VAL A 330 19.66 0.46 -5.96
C VAL A 330 19.48 0.25 -4.45
N VAL A 331 18.23 0.11 -3.98
CA VAL A 331 17.91 -0.14 -2.56
C VAL A 331 18.58 -1.43 -2.06
N SER A 332 18.58 -2.49 -2.87
CA SER A 332 19.23 -3.75 -2.49
C SER A 332 20.73 -3.62 -2.27
N GLN A 333 21.40 -2.75 -3.03
CA GLN A 333 22.84 -2.45 -2.87
C GLN A 333 23.10 -1.52 -1.67
N ILE A 334 22.16 -0.63 -1.33
CA ILE A 334 22.27 0.28 -0.19
C ILE A 334 22.04 -0.46 1.13
N ARG A 335 21.07 -1.36 1.19
CA ARG A 335 20.82 -2.25 2.35
C ARG A 335 22.00 -3.20 2.56
N GLY A 336 22.09 -3.77 3.75
CA GLY A 336 23.12 -4.77 4.07
C GLY A 336 23.35 -4.89 5.56
N GLU A 337 24.14 -5.86 5.96
CA GLU A 337 24.37 -6.24 7.37
C GLU A 337 24.90 -5.07 8.21
N LYS A 338 24.38 -4.97 9.45
CA LYS A 338 24.85 -4.03 10.47
C LYS A 338 26.36 -4.06 10.62
N GLY A 339 26.99 -2.88 10.65
CA GLY A 339 28.41 -2.71 10.80
C GLY A 339 29.21 -2.75 9.48
N THR A 340 28.60 -3.10 8.35
CA THR A 340 29.20 -2.96 7.02
C THR A 340 29.13 -1.53 6.52
N VAL A 341 30.02 -1.15 5.60
CA VAL A 341 30.08 0.21 5.05
C VAL A 341 29.54 0.21 3.63
N VAL A 342 28.65 1.18 3.31
CA VAL A 342 28.28 1.54 1.95
C VAL A 342 28.84 2.93 1.61
N ARG A 343 29.31 3.09 0.38
CA ARG A 343 29.79 4.35 -0.18
C ARG A 343 28.78 4.85 -1.18
N LEU A 344 28.26 6.04 -0.97
CA LEU A 344 27.29 6.66 -1.87
C LEU A 344 27.96 7.82 -2.58
N ASN A 345 27.93 7.82 -3.92
CA ASN A 345 28.27 9.00 -4.72
C ASN A 345 26.99 9.79 -4.92
N VAL A 346 26.94 11.01 -4.39
CA VAL A 346 25.69 11.77 -4.22
C VAL A 346 25.87 13.17 -4.82
N ILE A 347 24.88 13.60 -5.60
CA ILE A 347 24.71 15.00 -6.01
C ILE A 347 23.85 15.68 -4.93
N PRO A 348 24.42 16.65 -4.17
CA PRO A 348 23.64 17.38 -3.18
C PRO A 348 22.49 18.18 -3.80
N VAL A 349 21.36 18.29 -3.10
CA VAL A 349 20.19 19.06 -3.55
C VAL A 349 20.49 20.52 -3.85
N ASP A 350 21.47 21.10 -3.15
CA ASP A 350 21.94 22.49 -3.32
C ASP A 350 23.09 22.61 -4.35
N ALA A 351 23.44 21.55 -5.07
CA ALA A 351 24.52 21.57 -6.06
C ALA A 351 24.13 22.37 -7.32
N VAL A 352 25.03 23.23 -7.78
CA VAL A 352 24.84 24.06 -8.99
C VAL A 352 25.06 23.24 -10.27
N SER A 353 25.74 22.08 -10.19
CA SER A 353 25.99 21.20 -11.31
C SER A 353 26.27 19.77 -10.83
N GLU A 354 26.03 18.81 -11.71
CA GLU A 354 26.30 17.37 -11.45
C GLU A 354 27.77 17.05 -11.15
N SER A 355 28.68 17.93 -11.62
CA SER A 355 30.12 17.81 -11.28
C SER A 355 30.45 18.05 -9.80
N SER A 356 29.47 18.42 -8.99
CA SER A 356 29.62 18.64 -7.53
C SER A 356 29.35 17.37 -6.72
N ALA A 357 29.25 16.20 -7.36
CA ALA A 357 29.04 14.93 -6.66
C ALA A 357 30.13 14.65 -5.61
N THR A 358 29.70 14.12 -4.47
CA THR A 358 30.57 13.79 -3.33
C THR A 358 30.35 12.36 -2.88
N ILE A 359 31.40 11.74 -2.33
CA ILE A 359 31.32 10.38 -1.77
C ILE A 359 31.05 10.47 -0.27
N VAL A 360 29.93 9.89 0.16
CA VAL A 360 29.55 9.75 1.56
C VAL A 360 29.71 8.29 1.98
N ASN A 361 30.42 8.02 3.06
CA ASN A 361 30.63 6.69 3.62
C ASN A 361 29.71 6.49 4.83
N ILE A 362 28.82 5.51 4.76
CA ILE A 362 27.85 5.26 5.83
C ILE A 362 28.06 3.83 6.37
N THR A 363 28.23 3.70 7.68
CA THR A 363 28.21 2.41 8.35
C THR A 363 26.76 2.01 8.60
N ARG A 364 26.30 0.91 8.00
CA ARG A 364 24.96 0.38 8.17
C ARG A 364 24.69 0.01 9.62
N ASP A 365 23.47 0.22 10.05
CA ASP A 365 23.00 -0.14 11.39
C ASP A 365 21.58 -0.68 11.32
N THR A 366 21.06 -1.15 12.44
CA THR A 366 19.62 -1.42 12.59
C THR A 366 18.89 -0.09 12.71
N VAL A 367 17.94 0.13 11.84
CA VAL A 367 17.05 1.31 11.82
C VAL A 367 15.68 0.87 12.28
N LYS A 368 15.12 1.51 13.29
CA LYS A 368 13.77 1.27 13.80
C LYS A 368 12.81 2.26 13.16
N LEU A 369 11.66 1.78 12.69
CA LEU A 369 10.61 2.59 12.09
C LEU A 369 9.65 3.07 13.20
N GLU A 370 10.12 4.03 14.00
CA GLU A 370 9.37 4.51 15.17
C GLU A 370 8.06 5.21 14.78
N ASP A 371 8.00 5.84 13.61
CA ASP A 371 6.81 6.54 13.15
C ASP A 371 5.64 5.60 12.83
N GLN A 372 5.94 4.33 12.54
CA GLN A 372 4.97 3.26 12.31
C GLN A 372 4.64 2.45 13.59
N SER A 373 5.21 2.81 14.74
CA SER A 373 4.95 2.14 16.00
C SER A 373 3.67 2.64 16.66
N ALA A 374 3.20 1.92 17.67
CA ALA A 374 2.07 2.34 18.49
C ALA A 374 2.29 3.75 19.08
N LYS A 375 1.24 4.57 19.01
CA LYS A 375 1.25 5.96 19.50
C LYS A 375 0.13 6.18 20.53
N LYS A 376 0.28 7.18 21.38
CA LYS A 376 -0.79 7.60 22.28
C LYS A 376 -1.23 9.03 22.02
N LYS A 377 -2.49 9.29 22.29
CA LYS A 377 -3.10 10.63 22.36
C LYS A 377 -4.00 10.67 23.59
N VAL A 378 -4.16 11.81 24.25
CA VAL A 378 -5.17 12.02 25.29
C VAL A 378 -6.16 13.06 24.78
N ILE A 379 -7.44 12.72 24.80
CA ILE A 379 -8.52 13.65 24.51
C ILE A 379 -9.21 14.06 25.81
N GLU A 380 -9.51 15.36 25.94
CA GLU A 380 -10.28 15.92 27.04
C GLU A 380 -11.73 16.07 26.59
N LEU A 381 -12.64 15.43 27.28
CA LEU A 381 -14.06 15.34 26.93
C LEU A 381 -14.93 15.89 28.04
N SER A 382 -15.64 16.99 27.80
CA SER A 382 -16.70 17.49 28.69
C SER A 382 -18.04 16.84 28.31
N TYR A 383 -18.58 15.99 29.17
CA TYR A 383 -19.80 15.26 28.92
C TYR A 383 -20.65 15.09 30.19
N ASN A 384 -21.96 15.41 30.10
CA ASN A 384 -22.91 15.36 31.24
C ASN A 384 -22.42 16.12 32.49
N GLU A 385 -21.90 17.34 32.30
CA GLU A 385 -21.38 18.22 33.37
C GLU A 385 -20.14 17.64 34.08
N GLN A 386 -19.45 16.68 33.48
CA GLN A 386 -18.20 16.11 33.96
C GLN A 386 -17.12 16.16 32.87
N ASP A 387 -15.88 16.39 33.31
CA ASP A 387 -14.72 16.34 32.42
C ASP A 387 -14.06 14.96 32.56
N TYR A 388 -13.74 14.38 31.42
CA TYR A 388 -13.08 13.07 31.31
C TYR A 388 -11.80 13.20 30.53
N LYS A 389 -10.79 12.42 30.90
CA LYS A 389 -9.57 12.20 30.10
C LYS A 389 -9.59 10.80 29.52
N ILE A 390 -9.64 10.72 28.22
CA ILE A 390 -9.66 9.44 27.49
C ILE A 390 -8.30 9.24 26.83
N GLY A 391 -7.57 8.19 27.24
CA GLY A 391 -6.34 7.78 26.60
C GLY A 391 -6.65 6.98 25.33
N ILE A 392 -6.06 7.36 24.22
CA ILE A 392 -6.15 6.65 22.95
C ILE A 392 -4.80 5.98 22.72
N ILE A 393 -4.80 4.71 22.35
CA ILE A 393 -3.64 3.98 21.86
C ILE A 393 -3.93 3.60 20.42
N ASP A 394 -3.29 4.28 19.48
CA ASP A 394 -3.31 3.93 18.08
C ASP A 394 -2.28 2.83 17.82
N LEU A 395 -2.75 1.68 17.36
CA LEU A 395 -1.91 0.50 17.07
C LEU A 395 -2.07 0.13 15.58
N PRO A 396 -1.15 0.55 14.71
CA PRO A 396 -1.28 0.35 13.27
C PRO A 396 -1.07 -1.11 12.82
N THR A 397 -0.27 -1.90 13.55
CA THR A 397 -0.04 -3.32 13.26
C THR A 397 0.47 -4.05 14.51
N PHE A 398 0.34 -5.38 14.55
CA PHE A 398 0.92 -6.22 15.60
C PHE A 398 2.34 -6.62 15.23
N TYR A 399 3.28 -5.68 15.34
CA TYR A 399 4.69 -5.86 14.96
C TYR A 399 5.51 -6.62 16.01
N PHE A 400 6.48 -7.41 15.49
CA PHE A 400 7.42 -8.16 16.34
C PHE A 400 8.73 -8.43 15.57
N ASP A 401 9.87 -8.02 16.14
CA ASP A 401 11.18 -8.30 15.56
C ASP A 401 11.67 -9.69 16.03
N PHE A 402 11.27 -10.72 15.26
CA PHE A 402 11.61 -12.12 15.54
C PHE A 402 13.11 -12.37 15.52
N GLU A 403 13.86 -11.70 14.65
CA GLU A 403 15.30 -11.91 14.51
C GLU A 403 16.06 -11.30 15.67
N ALA A 404 15.74 -10.07 16.07
CA ALA A 404 16.36 -9.42 17.21
C ALA A 404 16.02 -10.19 18.51
N ALA A 405 14.77 -10.59 18.68
CA ALA A 405 14.35 -11.41 19.83
C ALA A 405 15.09 -12.76 19.88
N ALA A 406 15.25 -13.45 18.74
CA ALA A 406 15.99 -14.72 18.65
C ALA A 406 17.49 -14.57 18.93
N ARG A 407 18.08 -13.43 18.60
CA ARG A 407 19.48 -13.10 18.97
C ARG A 407 19.65 -12.74 20.45
N GLY A 408 18.54 -12.59 21.20
CA GLY A 408 18.55 -12.15 22.59
C GLY A 408 18.78 -10.66 22.76
N ASP A 409 18.40 -9.86 21.79
CA ASP A 409 18.44 -8.41 21.87
C ASP A 409 17.43 -7.95 22.92
N GLU A 410 17.83 -7.14 23.90
CA GLU A 410 16.91 -6.70 24.96
C GLU A 410 15.95 -5.60 24.47
N ASP A 411 16.31 -4.89 23.40
CA ASP A 411 15.60 -3.74 22.86
C ASP A 411 15.01 -4.05 21.46
N PHE A 412 14.41 -5.23 21.28
CA PHE A 412 13.69 -5.57 20.05
C PHE A 412 12.31 -4.90 19.99
N LYS A 413 11.81 -4.61 18.78
CA LYS A 413 10.49 -4.06 18.55
C LYS A 413 9.40 -5.09 18.86
N SER A 414 8.40 -4.69 19.67
CA SER A 414 7.23 -5.49 20.05
C SER A 414 6.06 -4.56 20.37
N SER A 415 4.95 -4.74 19.67
CA SER A 415 3.73 -3.97 19.88
C SER A 415 3.20 -4.10 21.32
N THR A 416 3.31 -5.28 21.94
CA THR A 416 2.90 -5.51 23.33
C THR A 416 3.75 -4.71 24.32
N ARG A 417 5.07 -4.66 24.10
CA ARG A 417 5.99 -3.90 24.95
C ARG A 417 5.74 -2.40 24.86
N ASP A 418 5.55 -1.92 23.64
CA ASP A 418 5.29 -0.51 23.39
C ASP A 418 3.95 -0.11 24.01
N VAL A 419 2.87 -0.88 23.78
CA VAL A 419 1.55 -0.63 24.39
C VAL A 419 1.61 -0.69 25.92
N ARG A 420 2.37 -1.61 26.53
CA ARG A 420 2.58 -1.64 27.99
C ARG A 420 3.15 -0.30 28.48
N THR A 421 4.18 0.21 27.80
CA THR A 421 4.81 1.49 28.14
C THR A 421 3.82 2.64 27.99
N LEU A 422 3.06 2.69 26.90
CA LEU A 422 2.03 3.72 26.68
C LEU A 422 0.92 3.65 27.75
N LEU A 423 0.50 2.47 28.18
CA LEU A 423 -0.45 2.30 29.28
C LEU A 423 0.08 2.82 30.63
N GLU A 424 1.37 2.62 30.92
CA GLU A 424 2.02 3.17 32.10
C GLU A 424 2.07 4.71 32.07
N GLU A 425 2.38 5.28 30.92
CA GLU A 425 2.35 6.72 30.71
C GLU A 425 0.94 7.30 30.89
N LEU A 426 -0.08 6.70 30.26
CA LEU A 426 -1.48 7.13 30.40
C LEU A 426 -1.98 7.06 31.84
N LYS A 427 -1.55 6.04 32.59
CA LYS A 427 -1.82 5.99 34.05
C LYS A 427 -1.18 7.16 34.79
N GLY A 428 0.05 7.54 34.41
CA GLY A 428 0.73 8.72 34.97
C GLY A 428 -0.02 10.01 34.68
N GLU A 429 -0.73 10.09 33.56
CA GLU A 429 -1.57 11.21 33.16
C GLU A 429 -2.98 11.17 33.79
N SER A 430 -3.28 10.11 34.55
CA SER A 430 -4.54 9.93 35.27
C SER A 430 -5.76 9.89 34.34
N VAL A 431 -5.68 9.15 33.22
CA VAL A 431 -6.81 8.96 32.32
C VAL A 431 -7.93 8.16 32.97
N ASP A 432 -9.19 8.50 32.68
CA ASP A 432 -10.38 7.84 33.23
C ASP A 432 -10.71 6.54 32.48
N ALA A 433 -10.41 6.47 31.19
CA ALA A 433 -10.66 5.33 30.32
C ALA A 433 -9.63 5.25 29.19
N VAL A 434 -9.54 4.07 28.55
CA VAL A 434 -8.65 3.83 27.41
C VAL A 434 -9.43 3.30 26.22
N VAL A 435 -9.10 3.80 25.04
CA VAL A 435 -9.51 3.25 23.74
C VAL A 435 -8.27 2.67 23.06
N VAL A 436 -8.32 1.42 22.64
CA VAL A 436 -7.33 0.85 21.70
C VAL A 436 -7.91 0.95 20.31
N ASP A 437 -7.30 1.78 19.48
CA ASP A 437 -7.71 1.98 18.10
C ASP A 437 -6.98 0.99 17.20
N LEU A 438 -7.78 0.11 16.57
CA LEU A 438 -7.33 -0.92 15.62
C LEU A 438 -7.91 -0.67 14.23
N ARG A 439 -8.48 0.48 13.97
CA ARG A 439 -8.91 0.82 12.62
C ARG A 439 -7.72 0.76 11.67
N ASN A 440 -7.94 0.22 10.48
CA ASN A 440 -6.92 0.00 9.45
C ASN A 440 -5.77 -0.95 9.85
N ASN A 441 -5.88 -1.66 10.95
CA ASN A 441 -4.89 -2.63 11.40
C ASN A 441 -5.16 -4.02 10.78
N GLY A 442 -4.44 -4.38 9.72
CA GLY A 442 -4.56 -5.66 9.00
C GLY A 442 -4.08 -6.90 9.79
N GLY A 443 -3.60 -6.72 11.02
CA GLY A 443 -3.13 -7.81 11.87
C GLY A 443 -1.62 -7.78 12.14
N GLY A 444 -0.96 -8.93 11.99
CA GLY A 444 0.48 -9.11 12.26
C GLY A 444 0.76 -10.36 13.08
N SER A 445 1.61 -10.24 14.10
CA SER A 445 2.05 -11.36 14.93
C SER A 445 0.94 -11.90 15.84
N LEU A 446 0.63 -13.18 15.69
CA LEU A 446 -0.28 -13.90 16.58
C LEU A 446 0.20 -13.88 18.03
N SER A 447 1.51 -13.98 18.27
CA SER A 447 2.08 -13.96 19.61
C SER A 447 1.88 -12.61 20.27
N GLU A 448 1.98 -11.52 19.53
CA GLU A 448 1.73 -10.17 20.01
C GLU A 448 0.24 -9.98 20.37
N ALA A 449 -0.68 -10.40 19.50
CA ALA A 449 -2.11 -10.32 19.81
C ALA A 449 -2.45 -11.08 21.11
N ASN A 450 -1.87 -12.28 21.30
CA ASN A 450 -2.06 -13.07 22.50
C ASN A 450 -1.52 -12.36 23.75
N GLN A 451 -0.29 -11.84 23.69
CA GLN A 451 0.35 -11.15 24.81
C GLN A 451 -0.31 -9.79 25.11
N LEU A 452 -0.77 -9.09 24.07
CA LEU A 452 -1.47 -7.82 24.23
C LEU A 452 -2.79 -7.98 25.00
N VAL A 453 -3.56 -9.06 24.75
CA VAL A 453 -4.75 -9.38 25.57
C VAL A 453 -4.36 -9.54 27.04
N GLY A 454 -3.21 -10.16 27.35
CA GLY A 454 -2.69 -10.34 28.71
C GLY A 454 -2.44 -9.03 29.46
N LEU A 455 -2.25 -7.89 28.77
CA LEU A 455 -2.15 -6.58 29.43
C LEU A 455 -3.48 -6.15 30.11
N PHE A 456 -4.59 -6.76 29.76
CA PHE A 456 -5.94 -6.38 30.20
C PHE A 456 -6.67 -7.46 30.98
N ILE A 457 -6.19 -8.71 31.02
CA ILE A 457 -6.78 -9.81 31.74
C ILE A 457 -5.77 -10.42 32.76
N GLU A 458 -6.26 -11.07 33.84
CA GLU A 458 -5.35 -11.71 34.79
C GLU A 458 -4.68 -12.95 34.19
N THR A 459 -5.47 -13.86 33.67
CA THR A 459 -5.01 -15.09 32.98
C THR A 459 -6.15 -15.67 32.17
N GLY A 460 -5.82 -16.51 31.22
CA GLY A 460 -6.83 -17.30 30.48
C GLY A 460 -6.50 -17.49 29.01
N ALA A 461 -7.33 -18.28 28.34
CA ALA A 461 -7.22 -18.48 26.90
C ALA A 461 -7.60 -17.20 26.14
N THR A 462 -6.85 -16.88 25.09
CA THR A 462 -7.13 -15.70 24.25
C THR A 462 -7.58 -16.12 22.86
N VAL A 463 -7.09 -17.24 22.36
CA VAL A 463 -7.39 -17.79 21.05
C VAL A 463 -7.26 -19.31 21.04
N GLN A 464 -8.00 -19.97 20.15
CA GLN A 464 -7.86 -21.39 19.87
C GLN A 464 -7.33 -21.57 18.45
N ILE A 465 -6.34 -22.45 18.26
CA ILE A 465 -5.74 -22.74 16.95
C ILE A 465 -6.03 -24.18 16.60
N ARG A 466 -6.62 -24.40 15.42
CA ARG A 466 -6.87 -25.71 14.84
C ARG A 466 -5.87 -25.99 13.73
N TYR A 467 -5.04 -26.98 13.94
CA TYR A 467 -4.07 -27.46 12.96
C TYR A 467 -4.69 -28.56 12.10
N SER A 468 -4.38 -28.54 10.79
CA SER A 468 -4.70 -29.64 9.92
C SER A 468 -3.80 -30.83 10.24
N GLY A 469 -4.31 -32.05 10.13
CA GLY A 469 -3.52 -33.26 10.34
C GLY A 469 -4.15 -34.45 9.68
N ILE A 470 -3.30 -35.43 9.31
CA ILE A 470 -3.63 -36.66 8.56
C ILE A 470 -4.76 -37.53 9.19
N ARG A 471 -5.12 -37.24 10.44
CA ARG A 471 -6.24 -37.88 11.17
C ARG A 471 -6.91 -36.88 12.11
N ASN A 472 -7.91 -36.16 11.61
CA ASN A 472 -8.81 -35.31 12.40
C ASN A 472 -8.16 -34.17 13.16
N GLY A 473 -7.26 -33.41 12.63
CA GLY A 473 -6.73 -32.16 13.20
C GLY A 473 -6.88 -32.01 14.73
N PHE A 474 -6.03 -31.30 15.38
CA PHE A 474 -6.19 -31.01 16.80
C PHE A 474 -6.35 -29.50 17.04
N THR A 475 -7.13 -29.15 18.06
CA THR A 475 -7.29 -27.76 18.51
C THR A 475 -6.49 -27.55 19.79
N ARG A 476 -5.72 -26.47 19.83
CA ARG A 476 -4.96 -26.04 21.00
C ARG A 476 -5.37 -24.63 21.37
N SER A 477 -5.59 -24.38 22.66
CA SER A 477 -5.81 -23.04 23.19
C SER A 477 -4.46 -22.41 23.53
N PHE A 478 -4.32 -21.15 23.15
CA PHE A 478 -3.25 -20.26 23.56
C PHE A 478 -3.84 -19.20 24.48
N GLY A 479 -3.05 -18.69 25.40
CA GLY A 479 -3.54 -17.73 26.38
C GLY A 479 -2.42 -17.13 27.20
N ASP A 480 -2.82 -16.23 28.07
CA ASP A 480 -1.95 -15.59 29.03
C ASP A 480 -1.90 -16.39 30.34
N ASN A 481 -0.68 -16.51 30.90
CA ASN A 481 -0.41 -17.16 32.18
C ASN A 481 0.21 -16.19 33.22
N ASP A 482 0.43 -14.93 32.84
CA ASP A 482 0.95 -13.89 33.71
C ASP A 482 -0.22 -13.18 34.40
N PRO A 483 -0.33 -13.25 35.77
CA PRO A 483 -1.43 -12.59 36.46
C PRO A 483 -1.30 -11.05 36.53
N GLU A 484 -0.22 -10.49 36.04
CA GLU A 484 -0.02 -9.04 36.03
C GLU A 484 -0.86 -8.35 34.99
N VAL A 485 -1.81 -7.50 35.42
CA VAL A 485 -2.67 -6.70 34.57
C VAL A 485 -2.09 -5.29 34.44
N ALA A 486 -1.71 -4.92 33.22
CA ALA A 486 -1.19 -3.58 32.95
C ALA A 486 -2.27 -2.50 33.09
N TYR A 487 -3.51 -2.77 32.69
CA TYR A 487 -4.62 -1.82 32.78
C TYR A 487 -5.94 -2.52 33.14
N SER A 488 -6.55 -2.11 34.24
CA SER A 488 -7.81 -2.66 34.77
C SER A 488 -9.01 -1.70 34.67
N GLY A 489 -8.82 -0.48 34.17
CA GLY A 489 -9.86 0.56 34.03
C GLY A 489 -10.82 0.27 32.86
N PRO A 490 -11.80 1.18 32.61
CA PRO A 490 -12.73 1.11 31.49
C PRO A 490 -11.99 1.07 30.16
N LEU A 491 -12.40 0.13 29.26
CA LEU A 491 -11.73 -0.15 27.99
C LEU A 491 -12.73 -0.21 26.85
N ALA A 492 -12.39 0.43 25.74
CA ALA A 492 -13.02 0.17 24.45
C ALA A 492 -11.97 -0.25 23.42
N VAL A 493 -12.40 -0.99 22.41
CA VAL A 493 -11.60 -1.34 21.22
C VAL A 493 -12.34 -0.83 20.01
N LEU A 494 -11.73 0.07 19.27
CA LEU A 494 -12.31 0.64 18.06
C LEU A 494 -11.78 -0.13 16.84
N VAL A 495 -12.69 -0.63 16.01
CA VAL A 495 -12.38 -1.45 14.83
C VAL A 495 -13.13 -0.96 13.60
N ASN A 496 -12.64 -1.30 12.42
CA ASN A 496 -13.31 -1.04 11.15
C ASN A 496 -13.22 -2.24 10.20
N ARG A 497 -13.73 -2.08 8.98
CA ARG A 497 -13.80 -3.15 7.97
C ARG A 497 -12.44 -3.70 7.56
N THR A 498 -11.35 -2.97 7.73
CA THR A 498 -9.99 -3.39 7.43
C THR A 498 -9.23 -3.96 8.64
N SER A 499 -9.82 -3.91 9.84
CA SER A 499 -9.28 -4.60 11.02
C SER A 499 -9.34 -6.11 10.80
N ALA A 500 -8.18 -6.79 10.73
CA ALA A 500 -8.12 -8.20 10.33
C ALA A 500 -7.22 -9.06 11.24
N SER A 501 -7.42 -10.40 11.22
CA SER A 501 -6.47 -11.38 11.75
C SER A 501 -6.13 -11.17 13.25
N ALA A 502 -4.91 -10.71 13.59
CA ALA A 502 -4.48 -10.44 14.97
C ALA A 502 -5.36 -9.40 15.67
N SER A 503 -5.85 -8.39 14.94
CA SER A 503 -6.82 -7.42 15.46
C SER A 503 -8.14 -8.09 15.87
N GLU A 504 -8.58 -9.06 15.06
CA GLU A 504 -9.80 -9.83 15.35
C GLU A 504 -9.63 -10.80 16.52
N ILE A 505 -8.40 -11.32 16.72
CA ILE A 505 -8.05 -12.12 17.91
C ILE A 505 -8.15 -11.25 19.16
N PHE A 506 -7.54 -10.07 19.14
CA PHE A 506 -7.57 -9.13 20.26
C PHE A 506 -8.99 -8.65 20.56
N ALA A 507 -9.67 -8.06 19.57
CA ALA A 507 -11.03 -7.54 19.76
C ALA A 507 -12.00 -8.64 20.18
N GLY A 508 -11.92 -9.83 19.55
CA GLY A 508 -12.75 -10.98 19.89
C GLY A 508 -12.52 -11.50 21.31
N ALA A 509 -11.28 -11.54 21.80
CA ALA A 509 -10.98 -11.94 23.17
C ALA A 509 -11.51 -10.90 24.19
N ILE A 510 -11.26 -9.61 23.97
CA ILE A 510 -11.78 -8.52 24.84
C ILE A 510 -13.31 -8.57 24.93
N GLN A 511 -13.99 -8.82 23.80
CA GLN A 511 -15.44 -8.96 23.74
C GLN A 511 -15.96 -10.20 24.46
N ASP A 512 -15.39 -11.38 24.19
CA ASP A 512 -15.79 -12.64 24.82
C ASP A 512 -15.63 -12.58 26.35
N TYR A 513 -14.50 -12.02 26.82
CA TYR A 513 -14.29 -11.79 28.25
C TYR A 513 -15.17 -10.68 28.85
N GLN A 514 -15.93 -9.95 28.04
CA GLN A 514 -16.60 -8.71 28.46
C GLN A 514 -15.64 -7.79 29.25
N ARG A 515 -14.38 -7.73 28.83
CA ARG A 515 -13.35 -6.90 29.47
C ARG A 515 -13.44 -5.45 28.99
N GLY A 516 -13.90 -5.22 27.78
CA GLY A 516 -14.09 -3.94 27.14
C GLY A 516 -15.26 -4.00 26.16
N ILE A 517 -15.62 -2.85 25.62
CA ILE A 517 -16.67 -2.66 24.60
C ILE A 517 -16.00 -2.58 23.24
N VAL A 518 -16.45 -3.36 22.26
CA VAL A 518 -15.99 -3.28 20.89
C VAL A 518 -16.88 -2.32 20.12
N LEU A 519 -16.29 -1.27 19.54
CA LEU A 519 -16.97 -0.18 18.83
C LEU A 519 -16.51 -0.14 17.37
N GLY A 520 -17.30 0.42 16.48
CA GLY A 520 -16.94 0.62 15.08
C GLY A 520 -17.79 -0.19 14.12
N SER A 521 -17.19 -0.77 13.08
CA SER A 521 -17.88 -1.61 12.09
C SER A 521 -17.45 -3.07 12.17
N GLN A 522 -18.16 -3.95 11.43
CA GLN A 522 -17.77 -5.35 11.28
C GLN A 522 -16.33 -5.44 10.76
N THR A 523 -15.50 -6.28 11.37
CA THR A 523 -14.11 -6.48 10.94
C THR A 523 -14.02 -7.31 9.65
N PHE A 524 -12.81 -7.48 9.11
CA PHE A 524 -12.52 -8.10 7.81
C PHE A 524 -13.05 -9.54 7.69
N GLY A 525 -12.87 -10.36 8.71
CA GLY A 525 -13.32 -11.76 8.74
C GLY A 525 -12.23 -12.79 8.42
N LYS A 526 -10.95 -12.47 8.59
CA LYS A 526 -9.85 -13.41 8.36
C LYS A 526 -9.64 -14.31 9.57
N GLY A 527 -9.91 -15.61 9.40
CA GLY A 527 -9.77 -16.64 10.45
C GLY A 527 -8.64 -17.64 10.21
N THR A 528 -7.72 -17.35 9.27
CA THR A 528 -6.60 -18.22 8.91
C THR A 528 -5.29 -17.76 9.54
N VAL A 529 -4.37 -18.71 9.77
CA VAL A 529 -3.02 -18.45 10.27
C VAL A 529 -2.01 -18.96 9.27
N GLN A 530 -1.12 -18.08 8.85
CA GLN A 530 -0.03 -18.41 7.94
C GLN A 530 1.26 -18.64 8.74
N GLU A 531 2.07 -19.53 8.20
CA GLU A 531 3.45 -19.78 8.63
C GLU A 531 4.41 -19.41 7.52
N ILE A 532 5.47 -18.71 7.86
CA ILE A 532 6.52 -18.35 6.91
C ILE A 532 7.52 -19.52 6.84
N ILE A 533 7.68 -20.10 5.67
CA ILE A 533 8.56 -21.23 5.41
C ILE A 533 9.65 -20.76 4.45
N PRO A 534 10.91 -20.69 4.89
CA PRO A 534 12.04 -20.38 4.00
C PRO A 534 12.16 -21.44 2.90
N MET A 535 12.50 -20.99 1.69
CA MET A 535 12.78 -21.81 0.53
C MET A 535 14.22 -21.54 0.04
N ASP A 536 14.74 -22.37 -0.87
CA ASP A 536 16.07 -22.15 -1.44
C ASP A 536 16.17 -20.81 -2.19
N TYR A 537 15.04 -20.33 -2.72
CA TYR A 537 14.93 -19.01 -3.33
C TYR A 537 13.64 -18.34 -2.84
N GLY A 538 13.77 -17.40 -1.88
CA GLY A 538 12.65 -16.70 -1.27
C GLY A 538 11.99 -17.47 -0.10
N GLN A 539 10.69 -17.25 0.08
CA GLN A 539 9.90 -17.89 1.14
C GLN A 539 8.45 -18.06 0.70
N VAL A 540 7.73 -18.98 1.34
CA VAL A 540 6.27 -19.10 1.18
C VAL A 540 5.56 -18.75 2.48
N LYS A 541 4.58 -17.87 2.41
CA LYS A 541 3.59 -17.62 3.45
C LYS A 541 2.44 -18.59 3.23
N LEU A 542 2.34 -19.64 4.05
CA LEU A 542 1.46 -20.79 3.83
C LEU A 542 0.38 -20.89 4.91
N THR A 543 -0.87 -20.98 4.52
CA THR A 543 -1.99 -21.24 5.44
C THR A 543 -1.90 -22.63 6.05
N ARG A 544 -1.53 -22.70 7.36
CA ARG A 544 -1.27 -23.94 8.10
C ARG A 544 -2.34 -24.28 9.12
N SER A 545 -3.11 -23.30 9.58
CA SER A 545 -4.11 -23.47 10.62
C SER A 545 -5.20 -22.41 10.53
N LYS A 546 -6.29 -22.66 11.25
CA LYS A 546 -7.36 -21.68 11.47
C LYS A 546 -7.39 -21.30 12.93
N PHE A 547 -7.74 -20.06 13.22
CA PHE A 547 -7.98 -19.63 14.59
C PHE A 547 -9.47 -19.44 14.86
N TYR A 548 -9.80 -19.52 16.13
CA TYR A 548 -11.15 -19.41 16.65
C TYR A 548 -11.13 -18.60 17.95
N ARG A 549 -12.20 -17.90 18.19
CA ARG A 549 -12.46 -17.22 19.45
C ARG A 549 -12.54 -18.24 20.60
N ILE A 550 -12.37 -17.79 21.82
CA ILE A 550 -12.53 -18.65 23.01
C ILE A 550 -13.96 -19.16 23.17
N SER A 551 -14.95 -18.45 22.65
CA SER A 551 -16.35 -18.89 22.51
C SER A 551 -16.54 -20.04 21.51
N GLY A 552 -15.52 -20.39 20.72
CA GLY A 552 -15.54 -21.46 19.73
C GLY A 552 -15.96 -21.04 18.34
N ALA A 553 -16.40 -19.81 18.12
CA ALA A 553 -16.75 -19.29 16.80
C ALA A 553 -15.49 -18.92 16.00
N SER A 554 -15.51 -19.15 14.68
CA SER A 554 -14.51 -18.62 13.76
C SER A 554 -14.80 -17.17 13.42
N THR A 555 -13.76 -16.36 13.17
CA THR A 555 -13.91 -15.04 12.54
C THR A 555 -14.05 -15.14 11.03
N GLN A 556 -13.68 -16.28 10.43
CA GLN A 556 -13.69 -16.51 8.98
C GLN A 556 -15.01 -16.05 8.34
N HIS A 557 -14.96 -15.20 7.29
CA HIS A 557 -16.07 -14.54 6.61
C HIS A 557 -16.92 -13.57 7.45
N ARG A 558 -16.97 -13.74 8.77
CA ARG A 558 -17.91 -13.01 9.65
C ARG A 558 -17.26 -11.91 10.48
N GLY A 559 -15.98 -12.00 10.69
CA GLY A 559 -15.25 -11.08 11.53
C GLY A 559 -15.73 -11.05 12.98
N VAL A 560 -15.41 -9.96 13.65
CA VAL A 560 -15.94 -9.57 14.96
C VAL A 560 -17.00 -8.50 14.72
N MET A 561 -18.25 -8.80 15.11
CA MET A 561 -19.34 -7.81 15.10
C MET A 561 -19.17 -6.89 16.30
N PRO A 562 -19.14 -5.57 16.13
CA PRO A 562 -19.00 -4.64 17.25
C PRO A 562 -20.19 -4.69 18.19
N ASP A 563 -19.98 -4.33 19.44
CA ASP A 563 -21.05 -4.19 20.43
C ASP A 563 -21.93 -2.96 20.15
N ILE A 564 -21.35 -1.90 19.59
CA ILE A 564 -22.02 -0.69 19.15
C ILE A 564 -21.46 -0.31 17.77
N GLU A 565 -22.34 -0.21 16.78
CA GLU A 565 -21.95 0.07 15.39
C GLU A 565 -21.78 1.57 15.14
N PHE A 566 -20.71 1.91 14.41
CA PHE A 566 -20.46 3.24 13.87
C PHE A 566 -20.55 3.23 12.34
N PRO A 567 -20.86 4.37 11.71
CA PRO A 567 -20.77 4.50 10.26
C PRO A 567 -19.31 4.30 9.80
N ASP A 568 -19.14 3.56 8.74
CA ASP A 568 -17.84 3.26 8.14
C ASP A 568 -17.95 3.37 6.62
N ILE A 569 -17.07 4.17 6.01
CA ILE A 569 -17.08 4.37 4.56
C ILE A 569 -16.85 3.06 3.80
N TYR A 570 -16.09 2.13 4.38
CA TYR A 570 -15.87 0.81 3.78
C TYR A 570 -17.15 -0.04 3.67
N ASN A 571 -18.23 0.32 4.36
CA ASN A 571 -19.54 -0.31 4.18
C ASN A 571 -20.22 0.08 2.86
N ALA A 572 -19.67 1.04 2.12
CA ALA A 572 -20.07 1.33 0.74
C ALA A 572 -19.47 0.36 -0.29
N TYR A 573 -18.54 -0.50 0.14
CA TYR A 573 -17.81 -1.44 -0.70
C TYR A 573 -18.21 -2.88 -0.37
N GLU A 574 -18.83 -3.58 -1.32
CA GLU A 574 -19.26 -4.99 -1.16
C GLU A 574 -18.09 -5.97 -1.27
N ASP A 575 -17.02 -5.56 -1.93
CA ASP A 575 -15.81 -6.32 -2.26
C ASP A 575 -14.73 -6.27 -1.18
N ILE A 576 -14.95 -5.59 -0.05
CA ILE A 576 -14.03 -5.58 1.09
C ILE A 576 -14.43 -6.62 2.12
N GLY A 577 -13.54 -7.55 2.42
CA GLY A 577 -13.68 -8.56 3.45
C GLY A 577 -13.36 -9.97 2.95
N GLU A 578 -13.15 -10.89 3.89
CA GLU A 578 -12.84 -12.30 3.60
C GLU A 578 -13.92 -13.01 2.77
N SER A 579 -15.17 -12.59 2.90
CA SER A 579 -16.30 -13.19 2.20
C SER A 579 -16.34 -12.90 0.70
N SER A 580 -15.64 -11.87 0.25
CA SER A 580 -15.51 -11.51 -1.17
C SER A 580 -14.30 -12.15 -1.85
N LEU A 581 -13.42 -12.80 -1.09
CA LEU A 581 -12.23 -13.43 -1.64
C LEU A 581 -12.53 -14.85 -2.15
N ASP A 582 -12.21 -15.08 -3.42
CA ASP A 582 -12.32 -16.40 -4.03
C ASP A 582 -11.38 -17.42 -3.35
N GLY A 583 -11.84 -18.63 -3.18
CA GLY A 583 -11.06 -19.69 -2.54
C GLY A 583 -10.88 -19.54 -1.02
N ALA A 584 -11.48 -18.53 -0.38
CA ALA A 584 -11.40 -18.36 1.07
C ALA A 584 -11.97 -19.59 1.82
N LEU A 585 -11.27 -20.02 2.88
CA LEU A 585 -11.66 -21.21 3.65
C LEU A 585 -13.03 -20.98 4.33
N PRO A 586 -13.90 -22.02 4.39
CA PRO A 586 -15.25 -21.87 4.89
C PRO A 586 -15.28 -21.56 6.40
N TRP A 587 -16.34 -20.86 6.84
CA TRP A 587 -16.64 -20.67 8.25
C TRP A 587 -17.00 -21.97 8.94
N ASP A 588 -16.48 -22.20 10.16
CA ASP A 588 -16.82 -23.35 11.01
C ASP A 588 -16.63 -23.00 12.50
N THR A 589 -16.75 -23.98 13.39
CA THR A 589 -16.64 -23.79 14.83
C THR A 589 -15.79 -24.88 15.48
N VAL A 590 -15.28 -24.57 16.68
CA VAL A 590 -14.66 -25.54 17.60
C VAL A 590 -15.39 -25.53 18.95
N ARG A 591 -15.04 -26.47 19.82
CA ARG A 591 -15.59 -26.49 21.18
C ARG A 591 -15.13 -25.24 21.94
N PRO A 592 -16.05 -24.51 22.64
CA PRO A 592 -15.67 -23.39 23.50
C PRO A 592 -14.73 -23.84 24.62
N VAL A 593 -13.85 -22.93 25.07
CA VAL A 593 -13.10 -23.08 26.31
C VAL A 593 -13.91 -22.48 27.46
N GLU A 594 -13.60 -22.90 28.68
CA GLU A 594 -14.20 -22.30 29.87
C GLU A 594 -13.48 -20.99 30.20
N TYR A 595 -14.24 -19.89 30.35
CA TYR A 595 -13.72 -18.59 30.76
C TYR A 595 -14.73 -17.85 31.67
N ARG A 596 -14.27 -16.81 32.36
CA ARG A 596 -15.10 -15.96 33.22
C ARG A 596 -15.12 -14.55 32.68
N SER A 597 -16.31 -13.95 32.63
CA SER A 597 -16.46 -12.53 32.23
C SER A 597 -15.99 -11.60 33.37
N TYR A 598 -15.35 -10.47 32.95
CA TYR A 598 -14.87 -9.44 33.89
C TYR A 598 -15.99 -8.49 34.30
N HIS A 599 -16.90 -8.15 33.39
CA HIS A 599 -18.02 -7.24 33.63
C HIS A 599 -19.33 -7.86 33.15
N SER A 600 -20.43 -7.13 33.34
CA SER A 600 -21.76 -7.49 32.83
C SER A 600 -22.10 -6.60 31.63
N ILE A 601 -21.19 -6.40 30.70
CA ILE A 601 -21.32 -5.48 29.54
C ILE A 601 -22.59 -5.83 28.75
N GLN A 602 -22.84 -7.11 28.49
CA GLN A 602 -24.03 -7.57 27.75
C GLN A 602 -25.35 -7.06 28.35
N ALA A 603 -25.45 -6.92 29.66
CA ALA A 603 -26.64 -6.39 30.33
C ALA A 603 -26.78 -4.87 30.17
N MET A 604 -25.68 -4.16 29.92
CA MET A 604 -25.65 -2.71 29.76
C MET A 604 -25.76 -2.24 28.30
N LEU A 605 -25.44 -3.12 27.33
CA LEU A 605 -25.47 -2.78 25.90
C LEU A 605 -26.77 -2.17 25.41
N PRO A 606 -27.99 -2.63 25.81
CA PRO A 606 -29.23 -2.02 25.32
C PRO A 606 -29.35 -0.53 25.71
N GLU A 607 -28.92 -0.17 26.94
CA GLU A 607 -28.93 1.23 27.39
C GLU A 607 -27.85 2.04 26.67
N LEU A 608 -26.62 1.50 26.55
CA LEU A 608 -25.53 2.14 25.86
C LEU A 608 -25.82 2.39 24.37
N ARG A 609 -26.42 1.42 23.68
CA ARG A 609 -26.87 1.57 22.29
C ARG A 609 -27.92 2.67 22.15
N THR A 610 -28.90 2.69 23.02
CA THR A 610 -29.94 3.74 23.01
C THR A 610 -29.35 5.14 23.21
N LEU A 611 -28.40 5.30 24.13
CA LEU A 611 -27.72 6.58 24.36
C LEU A 611 -26.89 6.99 23.15
N HIS A 612 -26.15 6.06 22.57
CA HIS A 612 -25.39 6.29 21.33
C HIS A 612 -26.30 6.68 20.17
N GLU A 613 -27.36 5.92 19.90
CA GLU A 613 -28.31 6.18 18.81
C GLU A 613 -28.93 7.58 18.92
N GLN A 614 -29.30 8.01 20.14
CA GLN A 614 -29.82 9.35 20.38
C GLN A 614 -28.79 10.45 20.04
N ARG A 615 -27.53 10.25 20.36
CA ARG A 615 -26.46 11.19 20.01
C ARG A 615 -26.16 11.17 18.51
N ALA A 616 -26.01 9.99 17.93
CA ALA A 616 -25.70 9.82 16.51
C ALA A 616 -26.74 10.48 15.61
N GLN A 617 -28.04 10.36 15.94
CA GLN A 617 -29.13 11.00 15.20
C GLN A 617 -29.08 12.53 15.18
N THR A 618 -28.40 13.14 16.13
CA THR A 618 -28.28 14.61 16.26
C THR A 618 -26.85 15.11 16.08
N SER A 619 -25.90 14.24 15.97
CA SER A 619 -24.49 14.59 15.75
C SER A 619 -24.26 15.06 14.31
N PRO A 620 -23.77 16.27 14.10
CA PRO A 620 -23.46 16.76 12.76
C PRO A 620 -22.48 15.86 12.00
N ASP A 621 -21.47 15.35 12.70
CA ASP A 621 -20.43 14.50 12.12
C ASP A 621 -20.98 13.12 11.70
N PHE A 622 -21.81 12.48 12.53
CA PHE A 622 -22.44 11.19 12.19
C PHE A 622 -23.44 11.31 11.05
N ILE A 623 -24.19 12.42 11.00
CA ILE A 623 -25.11 12.71 9.89
C ILE A 623 -24.30 12.88 8.60
N TYR A 624 -23.23 13.64 8.64
CA TYR A 624 -22.36 13.89 7.49
C TYR A 624 -21.68 12.59 6.99
N LEU A 625 -21.11 11.78 7.87
CA LEU A 625 -20.52 10.50 7.53
C LEU A 625 -21.55 9.54 6.90
N THR A 626 -22.76 9.47 7.45
CA THR A 626 -23.83 8.63 6.89
C THR A 626 -24.22 9.07 5.49
N ASP A 627 -24.33 10.37 5.27
CA ASP A 627 -24.63 10.95 3.96
C ASP A 627 -23.51 10.69 2.94
N GLN A 628 -22.25 10.81 3.35
CA GLN A 628 -21.10 10.44 2.52
C GLN A 628 -21.14 8.96 2.10
N ILE A 629 -21.43 8.04 3.03
CA ILE A 629 -21.53 6.61 2.73
C ILE A 629 -22.63 6.35 1.69
N GLU A 630 -23.80 6.96 1.83
CA GLU A 630 -24.89 6.77 0.86
C GLU A 630 -24.54 7.34 -0.52
N ARG A 631 -23.88 8.49 -0.58
CA ARG A 631 -23.39 9.08 -1.85
C ARG A 631 -22.35 8.18 -2.52
N THR A 632 -21.40 7.64 -1.75
CA THR A 632 -20.40 6.70 -2.28
C THR A 632 -21.06 5.45 -2.84
N LYS A 633 -22.08 4.88 -2.15
CA LYS A 633 -22.85 3.75 -2.66
C LYS A 633 -23.56 4.05 -3.98
N GLU A 634 -24.18 5.23 -4.11
CA GLU A 634 -24.84 5.63 -5.35
C GLU A 634 -23.83 5.86 -6.48
N PHE A 635 -22.67 6.44 -6.16
CA PHE A 635 -21.61 6.65 -7.14
C PHE A 635 -21.08 5.31 -7.69
N ARG A 636 -20.82 4.34 -6.83
CA ARG A 636 -20.33 3.00 -7.22
C ARG A 636 -21.30 2.17 -8.07
N LYS A 637 -22.58 2.53 -8.10
CA LYS A 637 -23.56 1.89 -9.01
C LYS A 637 -23.41 2.33 -10.47
N ARG A 638 -22.55 3.29 -10.74
CA ARG A 638 -22.32 3.77 -12.09
C ARG A 638 -21.46 2.78 -12.85
N GLU A 639 -21.92 2.41 -14.01
CA GLU A 639 -21.19 1.50 -14.91
C GLU A 639 -20.34 2.28 -15.92
N GLN A 640 -20.69 3.55 -16.20
CA GLN A 640 -20.06 4.34 -17.26
C GLN A 640 -19.88 5.81 -16.87
N LEU A 641 -18.83 6.45 -17.40
CA LEU A 641 -18.61 7.89 -17.35
C LEU A 641 -18.77 8.53 -18.74
N SER A 642 -19.34 9.73 -18.75
CA SER A 642 -19.47 10.52 -19.97
C SER A 642 -18.09 11.10 -20.38
N LEU A 643 -17.82 11.10 -21.69
CA LEU A 643 -16.68 11.80 -22.30
C LEU A 643 -17.08 13.12 -22.94
N ASN A 644 -18.31 13.61 -22.71
CA ASN A 644 -18.79 14.91 -23.14
C ASN A 644 -18.43 15.98 -22.10
N GLU A 645 -17.55 16.91 -22.47
CA GLU A 645 -16.99 17.93 -21.56
C GLU A 645 -18.09 18.76 -20.86
N ALA A 646 -19.12 19.17 -21.60
CA ALA A 646 -20.21 19.97 -21.03
C ALA A 646 -21.03 19.16 -20.00
N ALA A 647 -21.28 17.89 -20.27
CA ALA A 647 -22.01 17.02 -19.35
C ALA A 647 -21.21 16.77 -18.07
N VAL A 648 -19.91 16.49 -18.20
CA VAL A 648 -19.03 16.24 -17.05
C VAL A 648 -18.82 17.50 -16.20
N LYS A 649 -18.74 18.69 -16.81
CA LYS A 649 -18.68 19.96 -16.07
C LYS A 649 -19.93 20.20 -15.23
N ILE A 650 -21.11 19.94 -15.78
CA ILE A 650 -22.38 20.08 -15.05
C ILE A 650 -22.39 19.09 -13.87
N GLU A 651 -22.06 17.85 -14.12
CA GLU A 651 -22.05 16.80 -13.10
C GLU A 651 -21.06 17.09 -11.97
N ARG A 652 -19.82 17.53 -12.31
CA ARG A 652 -18.84 17.93 -11.30
C ARG A 652 -19.33 19.09 -10.45
N GLU A 653 -19.93 20.09 -11.06
CA GLU A 653 -20.43 21.25 -10.33
C GLU A 653 -21.62 20.87 -9.42
N GLU A 654 -22.51 19.98 -9.88
CA GLU A 654 -23.60 19.45 -9.06
C GLU A 654 -23.06 18.65 -7.86
N ASN A 655 -22.08 17.79 -8.07
CA ASN A 655 -21.47 17.01 -6.99
C ASN A 655 -20.75 17.92 -5.96
N ARG A 656 -19.95 18.89 -6.42
CA ARG A 656 -19.29 19.88 -5.57
C ARG A 656 -20.29 20.69 -4.75
N LEU A 657 -21.40 21.10 -5.37
CA LEU A 657 -22.45 21.86 -4.67
C LEU A 657 -23.07 21.02 -3.54
N VAL A 658 -23.40 19.77 -3.82
CA VAL A 658 -23.96 18.85 -2.83
C VAL A 658 -23.00 18.64 -1.66
N GLU A 659 -21.73 18.45 -1.94
CA GLU A 659 -20.69 18.29 -0.91
C GLU A 659 -20.50 19.56 -0.08
N PHE A 660 -20.42 20.71 -0.75
CA PHE A 660 -20.33 22.01 -0.10
C PHE A 660 -21.53 22.29 0.81
N GLU A 661 -22.75 21.99 0.36
CA GLU A 661 -23.96 22.15 1.16
C GLU A 661 -23.97 21.22 2.38
N ALA A 662 -23.54 19.97 2.20
CA ALA A 662 -23.42 19.00 3.29
C ALA A 662 -22.40 19.43 4.35
N GLU A 663 -21.22 19.88 3.94
CA GLU A 663 -20.18 20.38 4.86
C GLU A 663 -20.65 21.68 5.54
N ASN A 664 -21.24 22.61 4.83
CA ASN A 664 -21.78 23.81 5.45
C ASN A 664 -22.95 23.54 6.42
N MET A 665 -23.76 22.53 6.15
CA MET A 665 -24.76 22.06 7.11
C MET A 665 -24.09 21.51 8.38
N ARG A 666 -23.05 20.69 8.23
CA ARG A 666 -22.24 20.17 9.35
C ARG A 666 -21.64 21.32 10.17
N ARG A 667 -20.98 22.27 9.51
CA ARG A 667 -20.35 23.45 10.15
C ARG A 667 -21.38 24.33 10.86
N PHE A 668 -22.54 24.56 10.21
CA PHE A 668 -23.64 25.32 10.82
C PHE A 668 -24.14 24.67 12.12
N LEU A 669 -24.35 23.36 12.10
CA LEU A 669 -24.82 22.61 13.28
C LEU A 669 -23.77 22.57 14.41
N LYS A 670 -22.47 22.64 14.06
CA LYS A 670 -21.36 22.75 15.00
C LYS A 670 -21.11 24.19 15.50
N GLY A 671 -21.76 25.20 14.90
CA GLY A 671 -21.53 26.60 15.19
C GLY A 671 -20.21 27.13 14.63
N LEU A 672 -19.61 26.45 13.66
CA LEU A 672 -18.38 26.85 12.98
C LEU A 672 -18.68 27.88 11.86
N PRO A 673 -17.69 28.69 11.44
CA PRO A 673 -17.84 29.57 10.29
C PRO A 673 -18.21 28.76 9.03
N LEU A 674 -19.17 29.28 8.25
CA LEU A 674 -19.51 28.63 6.98
C LEU A 674 -18.43 28.92 5.94
N ARG A 675 -18.16 27.95 5.08
CA ARG A 675 -17.33 28.15 3.88
C ARG A 675 -18.07 28.99 2.86
N GLU A 676 -17.35 29.81 2.10
CA GLU A 676 -17.90 30.58 0.99
C GLU A 676 -17.83 29.74 -0.30
N TRP A 677 -18.90 29.78 -1.11
CA TRP A 677 -18.92 29.10 -2.40
C TRP A 677 -18.01 29.82 -3.39
N VAL A 678 -17.01 29.13 -3.92
CA VAL A 678 -16.16 29.62 -4.99
C VAL A 678 -16.54 28.88 -6.27
N ALA A 679 -17.19 29.58 -7.21
CA ALA A 679 -17.77 28.98 -8.42
C ALA A 679 -16.76 28.56 -9.48
N ASP A 680 -15.53 29.02 -9.46
CA ASP A 680 -14.45 28.64 -10.39
C ASP A 680 -13.12 28.55 -9.66
N ILE A 681 -12.56 27.34 -9.57
CA ILE A 681 -11.14 27.15 -9.27
C ILE A 681 -10.40 27.07 -10.62
N ASN A 682 -10.36 28.19 -11.36
CA ASN A 682 -9.32 28.51 -12.33
C ASN A 682 -8.31 29.43 -11.63
N THR A 683 -7.60 28.94 -10.66
CA THR A 683 -6.47 29.67 -10.09
C THR A 683 -5.23 28.81 -10.21
N SER A 684 -4.47 29.11 -11.25
CA SER A 684 -3.03 29.01 -11.25
C SER A 684 -2.45 30.09 -10.32
N ASP A 685 -2.74 30.06 -9.04
CA ASP A 685 -2.03 30.84 -8.03
C ASP A 685 -1.77 29.94 -6.83
N GLU A 686 -0.51 29.61 -6.69
CA GLU A 686 0.13 29.13 -5.49
C GLU A 686 -0.29 30.04 -4.32
N GLU A 687 -0.90 29.49 -3.30
CA GLU A 687 -1.26 30.02 -1.98
C GLU A 687 -2.74 29.88 -1.67
N ASP A 688 -3.17 28.63 -1.38
CA ASP A 688 -4.15 28.24 -0.34
C ASP A 688 -4.48 26.74 -0.49
N GLU A 689 -3.52 25.87 -0.19
CA GLU A 689 -3.77 24.43 0.03
C GLU A 689 -4.19 24.21 1.50
N THR A 690 -5.40 24.63 1.84
CA THR A 690 -6.09 24.18 3.04
C THR A 690 -7.50 23.71 2.69
N THR A 691 -7.57 22.73 1.85
CA THR A 691 -8.69 21.80 1.83
C THR A 691 -8.09 20.42 2.06
N ALA A 692 -8.42 19.83 3.20
CA ALA A 692 -8.35 18.37 3.28
C ALA A 692 -9.19 17.85 2.11
N GLN A 693 -8.52 17.60 1.00
CA GLN A 693 -9.06 16.77 -0.06
C GLN A 693 -9.17 15.37 0.54
N ILE A 694 -10.34 15.09 1.12
CA ILE A 694 -10.83 13.72 0.94
C ILE A 694 -11.07 13.69 -0.56
N ASP A 695 -10.10 13.16 -1.31
CA ASP A 695 -10.27 12.82 -2.71
C ASP A 695 -11.42 11.83 -2.81
N THR A 696 -12.63 12.37 -2.97
CA THR A 696 -13.79 11.65 -3.47
C THR A 696 -13.83 11.68 -4.99
N GLU A 697 -12.75 12.05 -5.67
CA GLU A 697 -12.54 11.47 -6.98
C GLU A 697 -12.36 9.97 -6.71
N PRO A 698 -13.21 9.13 -7.36
CA PRO A 698 -12.83 7.74 -7.43
C PRO A 698 -11.43 7.84 -8.03
N THR A 699 -10.42 7.47 -7.29
CA THR A 699 -9.27 6.89 -7.90
C THR A 699 -9.90 5.88 -8.84
N VAL A 700 -10.00 6.23 -10.12
CA VAL A 700 -10.04 5.22 -11.15
C VAL A 700 -8.84 4.42 -10.74
N VAL A 701 -9.08 3.34 -10.01
CA VAL A 701 -8.08 2.35 -9.71
C VAL A 701 -7.56 2.11 -11.10
N ASP A 702 -6.34 2.59 -11.36
CA ASP A 702 -5.72 2.34 -12.65
C ASP A 702 -5.75 0.83 -12.74
N PRO A 703 -6.63 0.22 -13.55
CA PRO A 703 -6.81 -1.21 -13.56
C PRO A 703 -5.53 -1.93 -14.00
N ASP A 704 -4.52 -1.17 -14.35
CA ASP A 704 -3.25 -1.64 -14.84
C ASP A 704 -2.34 -2.17 -13.73
N GLY A 705 -2.82 -2.45 -12.51
CA GLY A 705 -2.10 -3.28 -11.52
C GLY A 705 -0.59 -3.06 -11.36
N LEU A 706 -0.01 -2.18 -12.18
CA LEU A 706 1.28 -1.56 -11.99
C LEU A 706 1.05 -0.45 -10.95
N ALA A 707 0.63 -0.89 -9.74
CA ALA A 707 0.70 -0.04 -8.59
C ALA A 707 2.17 0.41 -8.50
N ASN A 708 2.43 1.61 -8.96
CA ASN A 708 3.40 2.38 -8.26
C ASN A 708 2.94 2.32 -6.80
N ASP A 709 3.80 1.82 -5.91
CA ASP A 709 3.73 2.06 -4.47
C ASP A 709 3.95 3.58 -4.17
N GLU A 710 3.42 4.43 -5.01
CA GLU A 710 3.01 5.78 -4.73
C GLU A 710 1.56 5.74 -4.26
N LEU A 711 1.31 4.96 -3.20
CA LEU A 711 0.30 5.39 -2.26
C LEU A 711 0.74 6.78 -1.82
N ALA A 712 -0.04 7.76 -2.26
CA ALA A 712 0.02 9.13 -1.82
C ALA A 712 0.30 9.11 -0.31
N GLU A 713 1.54 9.38 0.06
CA GLU A 713 1.83 10.01 1.31
C GLU A 713 1.11 11.36 1.19
N ALA A 714 0.00 11.49 1.89
CA ALA A 714 -0.50 12.80 2.24
C ALA A 714 0.69 13.50 2.88
N GLU A 715 1.32 14.39 2.12
CA GLU A 715 2.25 15.36 2.69
C GLU A 715 1.45 16.08 3.76
N THR A 716 1.69 15.72 5.00
CA THR A 716 1.38 16.57 6.13
C THR A 716 2.35 17.73 6.05
N THR A 717 2.04 18.70 5.21
CA THR A 717 2.60 20.05 5.42
C THR A 717 2.05 20.51 6.76
N GLU A 718 2.93 20.64 7.73
CA GLU A 718 2.67 21.40 8.94
C GLU A 718 2.35 22.85 8.51
N ASP A 719 1.09 23.12 8.25
CA ASP A 719 0.62 24.50 8.24
C ASP A 719 -0.07 24.78 9.58
N THR A 720 0.58 25.65 10.29
CA THR A 720 0.22 26.16 11.60
C THR A 720 -0.97 27.08 11.46
N SER A 721 -2.17 26.66 11.90
CA SER A 721 -3.20 27.49 12.56
C SER A 721 -4.67 27.09 12.45
N GLU A 722 -5.05 25.91 11.99
CA GLU A 722 -6.38 25.39 12.32
C GLU A 722 -6.21 24.36 13.44
N GLU A 723 -6.94 24.50 14.55
CA GLU A 723 -7.02 23.48 15.60
C GLU A 723 -7.45 22.18 14.91
N GLU A 724 -6.60 21.14 14.91
CA GLU A 724 -6.93 19.83 14.36
C GLU A 724 -8.28 19.38 14.93
N GLU A 725 -9.27 19.23 14.08
CA GLU A 725 -10.60 18.80 14.49
C GLU A 725 -10.49 17.37 15.02
N GLU A 726 -10.90 17.14 16.26
CA GLU A 726 -10.79 15.81 16.87
C GLU A 726 -11.69 14.79 16.16
N ASP A 727 -11.20 13.60 15.93
CA ASP A 727 -11.90 12.49 15.30
C ASP A 727 -13.25 12.20 15.99
N PRO A 728 -14.39 12.37 15.30
CA PRO A 728 -15.72 12.23 15.88
C PRO A 728 -16.00 10.83 16.41
N LEU A 729 -15.37 9.78 15.84
CA LEU A 729 -15.55 8.40 16.30
C LEU A 729 -14.78 8.17 17.62
N LEU A 730 -13.62 8.77 17.79
CA LEU A 730 -12.88 8.75 19.06
C LEU A 730 -13.61 9.53 20.15
N LEU A 731 -14.18 10.71 19.82
CA LEU A 731 -14.99 11.47 20.76
C LEU A 731 -16.24 10.68 21.21
N GLU A 732 -16.93 10.04 20.29
CA GLU A 732 -18.10 9.23 20.62
C GLU A 732 -17.72 7.98 21.43
N SER A 733 -16.56 7.36 21.14
CA SER A 733 -16.00 6.27 21.95
C SER A 733 -15.77 6.69 23.41
N GLY A 734 -15.27 7.90 23.61
CA GLY A 734 -15.13 8.51 24.92
C GLY A 734 -16.46 8.72 25.66
N LYS A 735 -17.51 9.21 24.97
CA LYS A 735 -18.85 9.39 25.52
C LYS A 735 -19.48 8.05 25.91
N ILE A 736 -19.32 6.99 25.11
CA ILE A 736 -19.80 5.64 25.43
C ILE A 736 -19.10 5.10 26.66
N LEU A 737 -17.77 5.33 26.79
CA LEU A 737 -17.03 4.94 27.99
C LEU A 737 -17.49 5.73 29.23
N ALA A 738 -17.80 7.01 29.11
CA ALA A 738 -18.38 7.81 30.19
C ALA A 738 -19.75 7.27 30.61
N ASP A 739 -20.64 6.94 29.65
CA ASP A 739 -21.92 6.29 29.93
C ASP A 739 -21.74 4.93 30.63
N PHE A 740 -20.80 4.11 30.14
CA PHE A 740 -20.48 2.82 30.77
C PHE A 740 -20.03 2.97 32.22
N MET A 741 -19.19 3.94 32.53
CA MET A 741 -18.77 4.24 33.90
C MET A 741 -19.95 4.68 34.78
N ALA A 742 -20.82 5.53 34.27
CA ALA A 742 -22.00 6.02 34.99
C ALA A 742 -23.01 4.89 35.28
N ILE A 743 -23.28 4.01 34.31
CA ILE A 743 -24.19 2.86 34.47
C ILE A 743 -23.59 1.83 35.46
N ASN A 744 -22.32 1.54 35.33
CA ASN A 744 -21.62 0.58 36.21
C ASN A 744 -21.59 1.10 37.66
N GLY A 745 -21.34 2.38 37.88
CA GLY A 745 -21.40 3.03 39.19
C GLY A 745 -22.78 2.95 39.82
N ARG A 746 -23.87 3.09 39.06
CA ARG A 746 -25.25 2.92 39.52
C ARG A 746 -25.51 1.49 39.98
N ASN A 747 -25.08 0.49 39.24
CA ASN A 747 -25.26 -0.93 39.57
C ASN A 747 -24.51 -1.35 40.86
N VAL A 748 -23.30 -0.85 41.06
CA VAL A 748 -22.53 -1.08 42.30
C VAL A 748 -23.22 -0.45 43.50
N SER A 749 -23.79 0.74 43.38
CA SER A 749 -24.57 1.42 44.42
C SER A 749 -25.81 0.64 44.81
N TYR A 750 -26.52 0.04 43.86
CA TYR A 750 -27.73 -0.76 44.09
C TYR A 750 -27.43 -2.07 44.86
N VAL A 751 -26.31 -2.74 44.54
CA VAL A 751 -25.86 -3.95 45.22
C VAL A 751 -25.46 -3.68 46.66
N ASN A 752 -24.90 -2.52 46.95
CA ASN A 752 -24.50 -2.11 48.32
C ASN A 752 -25.66 -1.62 49.17
N THR A 753 -26.84 -1.31 48.60
CA THR A 753 -28.04 -0.84 49.34
C THR A 753 -29.02 -1.96 49.66
N VAL A 754 -28.86 -3.19 49.18
CA VAL A 754 -29.68 -4.32 49.55
C VAL A 754 -29.23 -4.80 50.96
N PRO A 755 -30.04 -4.67 52.00
CA PRO A 755 -29.69 -5.16 53.33
C PRO A 755 -29.44 -6.69 53.25
N ARG A 756 -28.26 -7.16 53.67
CA ARG A 756 -28.02 -8.58 53.90
C ARG A 756 -29.04 -9.04 54.97
N GLY A 757 -30.14 -9.61 54.51
CA GLY A 757 -31.11 -10.25 55.42
C GLY A 757 -30.36 -11.30 56.25
N ARG A 758 -30.63 -11.22 57.56
CA ARG A 758 -30.11 -12.14 58.59
C ARG A 758 -30.67 -13.54 58.38
#